data_cd29d79c597846c8921ad48c9ea051d0
#
_entry.id   cd29d79c597846c8921ad48c9ea051d0
#
_cell.length_a   1.000
_cell.length_b   1.000
_cell.length_c   1.000
_cell.angle_alpha   90.00
_cell.angle_beta   90.00
_cell.angle_gamma   90.00
#
_symmetry.space_group_name_H-M   'P 1'
#
loop_
_entity.id
_entity.type
_entity.pdbx_description
1 polymer ?
#
loop_
_entity_poly.entity_id
_entity_poly.type
_entity_poly.pdbx_seq_one_letter_code
_entity_poly.pdbx_strand_id
1 'polypeptide(L)'
;LSKVQIPGVDAIWNQIWPGTLNDFPKLASSVAHVYGKPRAFSESFAAYHISPTIPQAKFVVDHQIARGINFFEFMFWPAGSKHRNWMSDPGMKGLNEYTNRTTYLMSQGKPGARIAMYYPTSAMWLGNNEVYKDIVTLTQQLLTHQRDFDYINDDAFTEALTIGSGYLENKSGQRYETLIIPSSDVISASAWKVIETFSSRGGKVLFWGRKPASFIDKSFTAPGSLSDLTNSRIEPSTRWTARVSSSLPEPEMKIISPANDSIRYTRRVMPDGDLYFIFNEGNKATEFTADFDKVGVAKEWNATDGTLQPINATIVNNRTRLTIKLEAWESKLISIGKNNREYNIKEYGVKGNGYSETATLQRIINEAVHNGGGTIVIPAGEYLSGALFFPRGVDLRIEKNAKLISTVDPNEFPVIPTRFEGIEKRWRCAFLNFDHSDGVKVYGEGVIDGKGVEWKKIPFGNSGRPRLLCFTDCPGGKISGLKMINQASWCLHVLYTNGFTIDGIDIRALEYIPSSDGIDIDSSNDILITSTRIEAHDDCISIKSGRDEDGRRVGRPSENILIENCHFAYGHGGVAMGSEISGGIRNVTIRSCLMDNENWSPLRFKSQPSRGGTVENITFEDITIKGARSIFDINMEWRMVPPLSPAHYPLTCLRNIHFKNINGEAQSAGTMYGFKEAPFGNDTFFFENCHIKAQKGLSISNVANVNFKGLELEIKEGEKIYERSANKDK
;
A
#
# COMPACT_ATOMS: atom_id res chain seq x y z
N LEU A 1 14.00 -26.35 0.78
CA LEU A 1 14.59 -25.14 1.38
C LEU A 1 13.60 -24.40 2.31
N SER A 2 12.28 -24.40 2.04
CA SER A 2 11.28 -23.71 2.89
C SER A 2 11.24 -24.20 4.35
N LYS A 3 11.62 -25.44 4.62
CA LYS A 3 11.56 -26.06 5.95
C LYS A 3 12.85 -25.85 6.79
N VAL A 4 13.92 -25.30 6.22
CA VAL A 4 15.17 -25.01 6.95
C VAL A 4 15.18 -23.58 7.50
N GLN A 5 15.90 -23.33 8.59
CA GLN A 5 16.01 -22.02 9.21
C GLN A 5 16.75 -21.02 8.31
N ILE A 6 17.83 -21.47 7.70
CA ILE A 6 18.66 -20.68 6.81
C ILE A 6 18.74 -21.43 5.47
N PRO A 7 17.94 -21.04 4.46
CA PRO A 7 18.04 -21.64 3.13
C PRO A 7 19.38 -21.28 2.49
N GLY A 8 19.99 -22.25 1.83
CA GLY A 8 21.34 -22.09 1.30
C GLY A 8 21.56 -22.72 -0.07
N VAL A 9 22.67 -22.32 -0.67
CA VAL A 9 23.24 -22.87 -1.91
C VAL A 9 24.74 -23.08 -1.72
N ASP A 10 25.31 -23.90 -2.60
CA ASP A 10 26.74 -24.10 -2.69
C ASP A 10 27.30 -23.43 -3.93
N ALA A 11 28.24 -22.49 -3.75
CA ALA A 11 28.95 -21.82 -4.84
C ALA A 11 30.36 -22.47 -4.97
N ILE A 12 30.41 -23.62 -5.64
CA ILE A 12 31.57 -24.52 -5.71
C ILE A 12 32.07 -24.63 -7.16
N TRP A 13 33.21 -25.27 -7.39
CA TRP A 13 33.79 -25.60 -8.71
C TRP A 13 33.97 -24.43 -9.66
N ASN A 14 34.27 -23.24 -9.18
CA ASN A 14 34.34 -22.01 -9.96
C ASN A 14 33.03 -21.70 -10.73
N GLN A 15 31.86 -22.13 -10.24
CA GLN A 15 30.54 -21.81 -10.87
C GLN A 15 30.28 -20.33 -10.93
N ILE A 16 30.72 -19.59 -9.92
CA ILE A 16 30.70 -18.13 -9.91
C ILE A 16 32.12 -17.64 -10.17
N TRP A 17 32.32 -17.00 -11.29
CA TRP A 17 33.63 -16.50 -11.72
C TRP A 17 33.48 -15.29 -12.64
N PRO A 18 34.45 -14.35 -12.67
CA PRO A 18 34.37 -13.22 -13.60
C PRO A 18 34.15 -13.67 -15.05
N GLY A 19 33.07 -13.15 -15.66
CA GLY A 19 32.69 -13.50 -17.02
C GLY A 19 31.74 -14.69 -17.15
N THR A 20 31.39 -15.39 -16.07
CA THR A 20 30.33 -16.41 -16.08
C THR A 20 28.99 -15.80 -15.71
N LEU A 21 27.91 -16.23 -16.38
CA LEU A 21 26.55 -15.86 -16.02
C LEU A 21 25.95 -16.98 -15.17
N ASN A 22 25.66 -16.66 -13.92
CA ASN A 22 25.09 -17.64 -13.00
C ASN A 22 24.20 -16.97 -11.94
N ASP A 23 22.96 -17.41 -11.83
CA ASP A 23 21.95 -16.76 -11.00
C ASP A 23 21.33 -17.68 -9.94
N PHE A 24 21.87 -18.90 -9.74
CA PHE A 24 21.34 -19.85 -8.78
C PHE A 24 21.33 -19.35 -7.31
N PRO A 25 22.16 -18.37 -6.89
CA PRO A 25 22.04 -17.82 -5.54
C PRO A 25 20.65 -17.21 -5.25
N LYS A 26 19.93 -16.76 -6.28
CA LYS A 26 18.54 -16.31 -6.15
C LYS A 26 17.58 -17.39 -5.64
N LEU A 27 17.90 -18.67 -5.80
CA LEU A 27 17.08 -19.75 -5.27
C LEU A 27 17.05 -19.76 -3.73
N ALA A 28 18.18 -19.54 -3.07
CA ALA A 28 18.23 -19.46 -1.61
C ALA A 28 17.65 -18.15 -1.08
N SER A 29 18.04 -17.01 -1.69
CA SER A 29 17.55 -15.70 -1.24
C SER A 29 16.04 -15.53 -1.42
N SER A 30 15.48 -16.03 -2.53
CA SER A 30 14.04 -16.00 -2.75
C SER A 30 13.27 -16.78 -1.68
N VAL A 31 13.75 -17.96 -1.32
CA VAL A 31 13.13 -18.74 -0.22
C VAL A 31 13.24 -18.00 1.10
N ALA A 32 14.40 -17.39 1.40
CA ALA A 32 14.58 -16.61 2.62
C ALA A 32 13.56 -15.44 2.65
N HIS A 33 13.42 -14.69 1.56
CA HIS A 33 12.50 -13.58 1.45
C HIS A 33 11.04 -14.01 1.57
N VAL A 34 10.63 -14.99 0.77
CA VAL A 34 9.24 -15.45 0.69
C VAL A 34 8.76 -16.04 2.02
N TYR A 35 9.60 -16.79 2.72
CA TYR A 35 9.24 -17.44 3.99
C TYR A 35 9.64 -16.64 5.24
N GLY A 36 10.07 -15.37 5.08
CA GLY A 36 10.36 -14.47 6.19
C GLY A 36 11.60 -14.87 7.00
N LYS A 37 12.59 -15.46 6.35
CA LYS A 37 13.84 -15.87 7.00
C LYS A 37 14.87 -14.74 6.91
N PRO A 38 15.59 -14.41 7.99
CA PRO A 38 16.50 -13.26 8.00
C PRO A 38 17.78 -13.48 7.19
N ARG A 39 18.12 -14.73 6.90
CA ARG A 39 19.40 -15.10 6.27
C ARG A 39 19.20 -16.02 5.08
N ALA A 40 19.98 -15.76 4.03
CA ALA A 40 20.21 -16.62 2.89
C ALA A 40 21.69 -16.98 2.86
N PHE A 41 21.99 -18.26 2.87
CA PHE A 41 23.33 -18.83 3.06
C PHE A 41 24.01 -19.20 1.74
N SER A 42 25.33 -19.10 1.71
CA SER A 42 26.15 -19.75 0.69
C SER A 42 27.41 -20.37 1.31
N GLU A 43 27.60 -21.65 1.06
CA GLU A 43 28.92 -22.28 1.14
C GLU A 43 29.69 -21.87 -0.14
N SER A 44 30.81 -21.19 0.02
CA SER A 44 31.53 -20.62 -1.10
C SER A 44 32.97 -21.08 -1.15
N PHE A 45 33.51 -21.26 -2.37
CA PHE A 45 34.89 -21.62 -2.71
C PHE A 45 35.26 -23.09 -2.55
N ALA A 46 34.36 -23.96 -2.11
CA ALA A 46 34.67 -25.39 -2.03
C ALA A 46 35.01 -25.97 -3.43
N ALA A 47 36.01 -26.82 -3.48
CA ALA A 47 36.45 -27.50 -4.69
C ALA A 47 36.76 -26.56 -5.90
N TYR A 48 37.18 -25.33 -5.64
CA TYR A 48 37.62 -24.43 -6.72
C TYR A 48 38.90 -24.98 -7.35
N HIS A 49 38.86 -25.17 -8.67
CA HIS A 49 40.03 -25.66 -9.44
C HIS A 49 41.10 -24.58 -9.60
N ILE A 50 40.72 -23.33 -9.57
CA ILE A 50 41.57 -22.15 -9.62
C ILE A 50 41.36 -21.37 -8.32
N SER A 51 42.44 -21.25 -7.54
CA SER A 51 42.41 -20.41 -6.33
C SER A 51 42.20 -18.95 -6.71
N PRO A 52 41.14 -18.27 -6.25
CA PRO A 52 40.93 -16.88 -6.57
C PRO A 52 42.00 -15.99 -5.93
N THR A 53 42.30 -14.85 -6.54
CA THR A 53 42.94 -13.73 -5.85
C THR A 53 41.95 -13.05 -4.91
N ILE A 54 42.37 -12.18 -3.99
CA ILE A 54 41.45 -11.46 -3.10
C ILE A 54 40.40 -10.64 -3.90
N PRO A 55 40.76 -9.92 -4.96
CA PRO A 55 39.74 -9.23 -5.82
C PRO A 55 38.76 -10.22 -6.46
N GLN A 56 39.20 -11.36 -6.93
CA GLN A 56 38.31 -12.40 -7.49
C GLN A 56 37.42 -13.03 -6.42
N ALA A 57 37.95 -13.27 -5.21
CA ALA A 57 37.14 -13.74 -4.10
C ALA A 57 36.08 -12.70 -3.69
N LYS A 58 36.44 -11.41 -3.67
CA LYS A 58 35.47 -10.32 -3.46
C LYS A 58 34.41 -10.30 -4.55
N PHE A 59 34.79 -10.48 -5.84
CA PHE A 59 33.82 -10.62 -6.94
C PHE A 59 32.81 -11.73 -6.67
N VAL A 60 33.27 -12.91 -6.25
CA VAL A 60 32.37 -14.06 -5.94
C VAL A 60 31.41 -13.73 -4.81
N VAL A 61 31.87 -13.03 -3.77
CA VAL A 61 31.03 -12.56 -2.66
C VAL A 61 30.01 -11.54 -3.16
N ASP A 62 30.44 -10.50 -3.87
CA ASP A 62 29.58 -9.41 -4.35
C ASP A 62 28.54 -9.88 -5.35
N HIS A 63 28.91 -10.81 -6.24
CA HIS A 63 27.99 -11.46 -7.16
C HIS A 63 26.81 -12.12 -6.42
N GLN A 64 27.09 -12.79 -5.32
CA GLN A 64 26.07 -13.45 -4.51
C GLN A 64 25.26 -12.47 -3.68
N ILE A 65 25.89 -11.43 -3.10
CA ILE A 65 25.19 -10.38 -2.36
C ILE A 65 24.22 -9.65 -3.28
N ALA A 66 24.61 -9.31 -4.51
CA ALA A 66 23.74 -8.69 -5.50
C ALA A 66 22.52 -9.56 -5.88
N ARG A 67 22.55 -10.84 -5.52
CA ARG A 67 21.46 -11.82 -5.69
C ARG A 67 20.78 -12.19 -4.36
N GLY A 68 21.07 -11.43 -3.29
CA GLY A 68 20.37 -11.50 -2.00
C GLY A 68 20.97 -12.46 -0.97
N ILE A 69 22.13 -13.08 -1.23
CA ILE A 69 22.86 -13.83 -0.20
C ILE A 69 23.42 -12.86 0.83
N ASN A 70 23.24 -13.18 2.11
CA ASN A 70 23.68 -12.35 3.21
C ASN A 70 24.27 -13.14 4.40
N PHE A 71 24.71 -14.37 4.13
CA PHE A 71 25.42 -15.21 5.08
C PHE A 71 26.35 -16.15 4.33
N PHE A 72 27.63 -16.19 4.70
CA PHE A 72 28.66 -16.95 4.00
C PHE A 72 29.41 -17.87 4.91
N GLU A 73 29.73 -19.05 4.39
CA GLU A 73 30.79 -19.96 4.89
C GLU A 73 31.83 -20.09 3.80
N PHE A 74 33.09 -19.72 4.11
CA PHE A 74 34.18 -19.79 3.17
C PHE A 74 34.96 -21.10 3.32
N MET A 75 34.84 -21.97 2.33
CA MET A 75 35.46 -23.29 2.29
C MET A 75 36.74 -23.25 1.47
N PHE A 76 37.78 -22.54 1.97
CA PHE A 76 39.09 -22.51 1.35
C PHE A 76 39.91 -23.72 1.77
N TRP A 77 39.71 -24.85 1.15
CA TRP A 77 40.52 -26.02 1.41
C TRP A 77 41.94 -25.84 0.87
N PRO A 78 42.99 -26.07 1.69
CA PRO A 78 44.33 -26.19 1.20
C PRO A 78 44.50 -27.55 0.49
N ALA A 79 44.12 -27.62 -0.75
CA ALA A 79 44.28 -28.83 -1.55
C ALA A 79 45.67 -28.87 -2.18
N GLY A 80 46.66 -29.34 -1.45
CA GLY A 80 48.01 -29.65 -1.93
C GLY A 80 48.93 -28.44 -2.17
N SER A 81 50.16 -28.67 -2.53
CA SER A 81 51.23 -27.66 -2.70
C SER A 81 51.04 -26.64 -3.83
N LYS A 82 50.00 -26.80 -4.63
CA LYS A 82 49.69 -25.92 -5.75
C LYS A 82 48.64 -24.87 -5.43
N HIS A 83 48.04 -24.88 -4.26
CA HIS A 83 46.97 -23.95 -3.88
C HIS A 83 47.46 -22.91 -2.87
N ARG A 84 46.98 -21.70 -3.01
CA ARG A 84 47.27 -20.59 -2.11
C ARG A 84 46.80 -20.93 -0.69
N ASN A 85 47.64 -20.68 0.29
CA ASN A 85 47.19 -20.77 1.67
C ASN A 85 46.40 -19.52 2.07
N TRP A 86 45.09 -19.61 2.00
CA TRP A 86 44.19 -18.53 2.32
C TRP A 86 44.27 -18.08 3.78
N MET A 87 44.54 -19.01 4.70
CA MET A 87 44.64 -18.70 6.13
C MET A 87 45.77 -17.73 6.46
N SER A 88 46.83 -17.72 5.65
CA SER A 88 47.98 -16.84 5.82
C SER A 88 47.99 -15.64 4.86
N ASP A 89 46.94 -15.48 4.02
CA ASP A 89 46.87 -14.34 3.11
C ASP A 89 46.56 -13.04 3.84
N PRO A 90 47.40 -12.00 3.73
CA PRO A 90 47.19 -10.72 4.40
C PRO A 90 45.85 -10.05 4.03
N GLY A 91 45.32 -10.33 2.84
CA GLY A 91 44.05 -9.76 2.35
C GLY A 91 42.79 -10.43 2.94
N MET A 92 42.93 -11.62 3.54
CA MET A 92 41.76 -12.35 4.09
C MET A 92 41.09 -11.62 5.23
N LYS A 93 41.83 -10.95 6.09
CA LYS A 93 41.26 -10.14 7.16
C LYS A 93 40.33 -9.05 6.57
N GLY A 94 40.81 -8.32 5.58
CA GLY A 94 40.04 -7.27 4.90
C GLY A 94 38.81 -7.83 4.19
N LEU A 95 38.94 -8.98 3.50
CA LEU A 95 37.79 -9.63 2.84
C LEU A 95 36.73 -10.06 3.86
N ASN A 96 37.12 -10.65 4.98
CA ASN A 96 36.20 -11.08 6.04
C ASN A 96 35.50 -9.88 6.69
N GLU A 97 36.23 -8.81 7.01
CA GLU A 97 35.65 -7.58 7.58
C GLU A 97 34.68 -6.93 6.62
N TYR A 98 35.04 -6.82 5.35
CA TYR A 98 34.17 -6.34 4.28
C TYR A 98 32.89 -7.17 4.18
N THR A 99 33.03 -8.49 4.09
CA THR A 99 31.90 -9.43 3.97
C THR A 99 30.98 -9.32 5.17
N ASN A 100 31.52 -9.30 6.38
CA ASN A 100 30.73 -9.20 7.62
C ASN A 100 29.94 -7.89 7.68
N ARG A 101 30.55 -6.74 7.37
CA ARG A 101 29.85 -5.45 7.38
C ARG A 101 28.77 -5.40 6.31
N THR A 102 29.08 -5.86 5.10
CA THR A 102 28.12 -5.85 3.98
C THR A 102 26.93 -6.77 4.26
N THR A 103 27.18 -8.00 4.71
CA THR A 103 26.12 -8.97 5.00
C THR A 103 25.28 -8.57 6.20
N TYR A 104 25.87 -7.93 7.22
CA TYR A 104 25.13 -7.36 8.33
C TYR A 104 24.13 -6.31 7.83
N LEU A 105 24.59 -5.34 7.05
CA LEU A 105 23.72 -4.31 6.50
C LEU A 105 22.63 -4.89 5.58
N MET A 106 23.00 -5.82 4.71
CA MET A 106 22.07 -6.48 3.80
C MET A 106 21.12 -7.50 4.47
N SER A 107 21.27 -7.74 5.77
CA SER A 107 20.31 -8.51 6.57
C SER A 107 19.27 -7.65 7.28
N GLN A 108 19.43 -6.33 7.28
CA GLN A 108 18.52 -5.42 7.95
C GLN A 108 17.29 -5.10 7.06
N GLY A 109 16.23 -4.60 7.69
CA GLY A 109 15.00 -4.21 6.98
C GLY A 109 14.34 -5.36 6.22
N LYS A 110 13.57 -5.00 5.19
CA LYS A 110 12.83 -5.93 4.32
C LYS A 110 13.47 -6.03 2.93
N PRO A 111 13.34 -7.16 2.23
CA PRO A 111 13.69 -7.24 0.80
C PRO A 111 12.84 -6.24 0.00
N GLY A 112 13.41 -5.69 -1.09
CA GLY A 112 12.80 -4.58 -1.81
C GLY A 112 12.29 -4.90 -3.23
N ALA A 113 12.41 -6.12 -3.73
CA ALA A 113 11.93 -6.50 -5.05
C ALA A 113 10.39 -6.44 -5.14
N ARG A 114 9.86 -5.89 -6.25
CA ARG A 114 8.41 -5.78 -6.49
C ARG A 114 7.88 -6.78 -7.52
N ILE A 115 8.73 -7.67 -7.99
CA ILE A 115 8.42 -8.70 -8.98
C ILE A 115 8.56 -10.08 -8.34
N ALA A 116 7.56 -10.92 -8.50
CA ALA A 116 7.64 -12.35 -8.26
C ALA A 116 7.74 -13.09 -9.59
N MET A 117 8.57 -14.12 -9.69
CA MET A 117 8.64 -15.00 -10.85
C MET A 117 8.30 -16.44 -10.43
N TYR A 118 7.27 -17.00 -11.06
CA TYR A 118 6.90 -18.39 -10.83
C TYR A 118 8.01 -19.33 -11.27
N TYR A 119 8.39 -20.25 -10.38
CA TYR A 119 9.35 -21.31 -10.64
C TYR A 119 8.60 -22.63 -10.88
N PRO A 120 8.38 -23.04 -12.12
CA PRO A 120 7.47 -24.14 -12.50
C PRO A 120 8.13 -25.51 -12.26
N THR A 121 8.38 -25.85 -11.00
CA THR A 121 9.01 -27.09 -10.58
C THR A 121 8.28 -28.32 -11.14
N SER A 122 6.96 -28.28 -11.14
CA SER A 122 6.11 -29.38 -11.64
C SER A 122 6.32 -29.66 -13.11
N ALA A 123 6.44 -28.63 -13.97
CA ALA A 123 6.72 -28.81 -15.40
C ALA A 123 8.13 -29.41 -15.63
N MET A 124 9.12 -29.00 -14.83
CA MET A 124 10.47 -29.54 -14.91
C MET A 124 10.51 -31.02 -14.48
N TRP A 125 9.78 -31.40 -13.44
CA TRP A 125 9.68 -32.80 -13.01
C TRP A 125 9.00 -33.68 -14.07
N LEU A 126 8.14 -33.13 -14.91
CA LEU A 126 7.58 -33.80 -16.06
C LEU A 126 8.56 -33.94 -17.25
N GLY A 127 9.80 -33.49 -17.10
CA GLY A 127 10.86 -33.59 -18.11
C GLY A 127 10.90 -32.45 -19.12
N ASN A 128 10.18 -31.34 -18.87
CA ASN A 128 10.21 -30.17 -19.77
C ASN A 128 11.47 -29.33 -19.50
N ASN A 129 12.57 -29.65 -20.17
CA ASN A 129 13.86 -28.96 -20.02
C ASN A 129 13.88 -27.53 -20.65
N GLU A 130 12.98 -27.23 -21.56
CA GLU A 130 12.88 -25.90 -22.20
C GLU A 130 12.46 -24.84 -21.15
N VAL A 131 11.61 -25.22 -20.22
CA VAL A 131 11.18 -24.35 -19.11
C VAL A 131 12.37 -23.84 -18.31
N TYR A 132 13.35 -24.71 -18.02
CA TYR A 132 14.57 -24.32 -17.30
C TYR A 132 15.41 -23.29 -18.09
N LYS A 133 15.57 -23.52 -19.41
CA LYS A 133 16.29 -22.57 -20.27
C LYS A 133 15.62 -21.21 -20.33
N ASP A 134 14.28 -21.20 -20.42
CA ASP A 134 13.49 -19.98 -20.39
C ASP A 134 13.69 -19.22 -19.07
N ILE A 135 13.65 -19.92 -17.92
CA ILE A 135 13.87 -19.29 -16.61
C ILE A 135 15.25 -18.63 -16.54
N VAL A 136 16.31 -19.34 -16.94
CA VAL A 136 17.67 -18.79 -16.94
C VAL A 136 17.73 -17.53 -17.83
N THR A 137 17.16 -17.61 -19.03
CA THR A 137 17.12 -16.46 -19.96
C THR A 137 16.37 -15.27 -19.38
N LEU A 138 15.19 -15.48 -18.79
CA LEU A 138 14.36 -14.45 -18.21
C LEU A 138 15.03 -13.81 -16.98
N THR A 139 15.64 -14.61 -16.13
CA THR A 139 16.42 -14.14 -14.97
C THR A 139 17.52 -13.19 -15.41
N GLN A 140 18.33 -13.60 -16.39
CA GLN A 140 19.39 -12.75 -16.91
C GLN A 140 18.85 -11.44 -17.50
N GLN A 141 17.76 -11.49 -18.24
CA GLN A 141 17.13 -10.29 -18.81
C GLN A 141 16.61 -9.36 -17.72
N LEU A 142 15.96 -9.87 -16.68
CA LEU A 142 15.51 -9.05 -15.56
C LEU A 142 16.68 -8.33 -14.89
N LEU A 143 17.73 -9.06 -14.52
CA LEU A 143 18.90 -8.50 -13.85
C LEU A 143 19.68 -7.51 -14.74
N THR A 144 19.82 -7.80 -16.04
CA THR A 144 20.46 -6.90 -17.02
C THR A 144 19.72 -5.57 -17.15
N HIS A 145 18.39 -5.58 -17.00
CA HIS A 145 17.56 -4.37 -17.08
C HIS A 145 17.18 -3.82 -15.70
N GLN A 146 18.00 -4.11 -14.69
CA GLN A 146 17.81 -3.61 -13.32
C GLN A 146 16.42 -3.90 -12.76
N ARG A 147 15.96 -5.15 -12.86
CA ARG A 147 14.73 -5.63 -12.24
C ARG A 147 15.07 -6.72 -11.24
N ASP A 148 15.07 -6.39 -9.96
CA ASP A 148 15.18 -7.42 -8.91
C ASP A 148 13.85 -8.17 -8.76
N PHE A 149 13.91 -9.45 -8.36
CA PHE A 149 12.74 -10.32 -8.25
C PHE A 149 13.01 -11.46 -7.26
N ASP A 150 11.95 -12.17 -6.86
CA ASP A 150 12.04 -13.43 -6.13
C ASP A 150 11.34 -14.56 -6.87
N TYR A 151 11.89 -15.76 -6.78
CA TYR A 151 11.23 -16.99 -7.24
C TYR A 151 10.15 -17.42 -6.25
N ILE A 152 8.99 -17.82 -6.78
CA ILE A 152 7.92 -18.47 -6.03
C ILE A 152 7.49 -19.77 -6.71
N ASN A 153 7.42 -20.86 -5.93
CA ASN A 153 6.92 -22.16 -6.40
C ASN A 153 5.46 -22.37 -6.00
N ASP A 154 4.88 -23.50 -6.41
CA ASP A 154 3.49 -23.84 -6.13
C ASP A 154 3.13 -23.76 -4.64
N ASP A 155 3.95 -24.30 -3.76
CA ASP A 155 3.68 -24.31 -2.30
C ASP A 155 3.66 -22.90 -1.71
N ALA A 156 4.48 -21.98 -2.23
CA ALA A 156 4.58 -20.63 -1.71
C ALA A 156 3.25 -19.87 -1.86
N PHE A 157 2.47 -20.12 -2.91
CA PHE A 157 1.18 -19.47 -3.10
C PHE A 157 0.20 -19.73 -1.95
N THR A 158 0.26 -20.90 -1.35
CA THR A 158 -0.66 -21.30 -0.27
C THR A 158 -0.05 -21.21 1.13
N GLU A 159 1.28 -21.37 1.25
CA GLU A 159 1.97 -21.41 2.54
C GLU A 159 2.53 -20.07 3.00
N ALA A 160 2.89 -19.18 2.06
CA ALA A 160 3.74 -18.03 2.37
C ALA A 160 3.24 -16.68 1.82
N LEU A 161 2.24 -16.67 0.95
CA LEU A 161 1.73 -15.46 0.33
C LEU A 161 0.33 -15.13 0.82
N THR A 162 0.06 -13.85 1.04
CA THR A 162 -1.27 -13.29 1.25
C THR A 162 -1.60 -12.34 0.10
N ILE A 163 -2.89 -12.22 -0.24
CA ILE A 163 -3.33 -11.41 -1.38
C ILE A 163 -3.93 -10.11 -0.87
N GLY A 164 -3.26 -9.00 -1.17
CA GLY A 164 -3.77 -7.66 -0.96
C GLY A 164 -4.41 -7.07 -2.23
N SER A 165 -4.73 -5.78 -2.20
CA SER A 165 -5.24 -5.04 -3.35
C SER A 165 -4.11 -4.67 -4.29
N GLY A 166 -3.98 -5.41 -5.41
CA GLY A 166 -2.94 -5.20 -6.41
C GLY A 166 -1.56 -5.78 -6.07
N TYR A 167 -1.42 -6.55 -4.99
CA TYR A 167 -0.13 -7.15 -4.62
C TYR A 167 -0.28 -8.53 -3.96
N LEU A 168 0.80 -9.30 -4.01
CA LEU A 168 1.05 -10.46 -3.16
C LEU A 168 2.04 -10.06 -2.08
N GLU A 169 1.73 -10.31 -0.81
CA GLU A 169 2.63 -10.05 0.31
C GLU A 169 3.18 -11.36 0.86
N ASN A 170 4.49 -11.42 1.02
CA ASN A 170 5.18 -12.57 1.58
C ASN A 170 5.39 -12.45 3.11
N LYS A 171 5.93 -13.48 3.75
CA LYS A 171 6.13 -13.50 5.22
C LYS A 171 7.17 -12.50 5.73
N SER A 172 8.02 -11.92 4.88
CA SER A 172 8.90 -10.81 5.27
C SER A 172 8.21 -9.44 5.17
N GLY A 173 6.95 -9.39 4.74
CA GLY A 173 6.20 -8.14 4.51
C GLY A 173 6.61 -7.40 3.25
N GLN A 174 7.28 -8.10 2.31
CA GLN A 174 7.57 -7.59 0.98
C GLN A 174 6.38 -7.78 0.07
N ARG A 175 6.12 -6.82 -0.84
CA ARG A 175 4.96 -6.80 -1.71
C ARG A 175 5.36 -6.90 -3.17
N TYR A 176 4.79 -7.87 -3.88
CA TYR A 176 4.97 -8.08 -5.31
C TYR A 176 3.76 -7.55 -6.07
N GLU A 177 3.96 -6.56 -6.93
CA GLU A 177 2.92 -5.93 -7.75
C GLU A 177 2.69 -6.69 -9.07
N THR A 178 3.72 -7.41 -9.50
CA THR A 178 3.69 -8.18 -10.74
C THR A 178 4.17 -9.61 -10.52
N LEU A 179 3.40 -10.55 -11.02
CA LEU A 179 3.77 -11.95 -11.11
C LEU A 179 4.13 -12.29 -12.55
N ILE A 180 5.36 -12.75 -12.76
CA ILE A 180 5.78 -13.31 -14.06
C ILE A 180 5.59 -14.83 -14.02
N ILE A 181 4.92 -15.35 -15.02
CA ILE A 181 4.79 -16.80 -15.26
C ILE A 181 5.57 -17.10 -16.54
N PRO A 182 6.76 -17.76 -16.44
CA PRO A 182 7.52 -18.16 -17.61
C PRO A 182 6.80 -19.27 -18.38
N SER A 183 7.27 -19.59 -19.58
CA SER A 183 6.70 -20.68 -20.38
C SER A 183 6.58 -21.96 -19.56
N SER A 184 5.38 -22.40 -19.30
CA SER A 184 5.08 -23.63 -18.57
C SER A 184 3.88 -24.30 -19.21
N ASP A 185 3.89 -25.64 -19.27
CA ASP A 185 2.75 -26.41 -19.81
C ASP A 185 1.69 -26.64 -18.73
N VAL A 186 2.14 -26.70 -17.47
CA VAL A 186 1.29 -27.05 -16.35
C VAL A 186 1.50 -26.09 -15.14
N ILE A 187 0.47 -25.97 -14.32
CA ILE A 187 0.50 -25.25 -13.04
C ILE A 187 -0.43 -25.98 -12.05
N SER A 188 -0.20 -25.85 -10.73
CA SER A 188 -1.13 -26.43 -9.75
C SER A 188 -2.45 -25.65 -9.69
N ALA A 189 -3.57 -26.35 -9.47
CA ALA A 189 -4.89 -25.70 -9.34
C ALA A 189 -4.95 -24.78 -8.11
N SER A 190 -4.27 -25.14 -7.03
CA SER A 190 -4.17 -24.29 -5.82
C SER A 190 -3.44 -22.98 -6.09
N ALA A 191 -2.29 -23.02 -6.79
CA ALA A 191 -1.57 -21.84 -7.21
C ALA A 191 -2.43 -20.98 -8.17
N TRP A 192 -3.11 -21.60 -9.14
CA TRP A 192 -3.95 -20.88 -10.08
C TRP A 192 -5.07 -20.11 -9.41
N LYS A 193 -5.74 -20.71 -8.42
CA LYS A 193 -6.79 -20.04 -7.65
C LYS A 193 -6.29 -18.78 -6.93
N VAL A 194 -5.06 -18.81 -6.40
CA VAL A 194 -4.43 -17.62 -5.79
C VAL A 194 -4.13 -16.58 -6.86
N ILE A 195 -3.62 -16.99 -8.02
CA ILE A 195 -3.32 -16.11 -9.16
C ILE A 195 -4.57 -15.45 -9.71
N GLU A 196 -5.68 -16.19 -9.86
CA GLU A 196 -6.99 -15.63 -10.23
C GLU A 196 -7.44 -14.54 -9.26
N THR A 197 -7.37 -14.83 -7.97
CA THR A 197 -7.74 -13.87 -6.93
C THR A 197 -6.82 -12.65 -6.95
N PHE A 198 -5.51 -12.84 -7.12
CA PHE A 198 -4.54 -11.75 -7.25
C PHE A 198 -4.86 -10.87 -8.46
N SER A 199 -5.10 -11.48 -9.63
CA SER A 199 -5.45 -10.77 -10.86
C SER A 199 -6.77 -10.00 -10.73
N SER A 200 -7.80 -10.61 -10.13
CA SER A 200 -9.10 -9.95 -9.91
C SER A 200 -9.03 -8.78 -8.92
N ARG A 201 -8.03 -8.77 -8.03
CA ARG A 201 -7.75 -7.69 -7.10
C ARG A 201 -6.79 -6.63 -7.63
N GLY A 202 -6.56 -6.58 -8.94
CA GLY A 202 -5.73 -5.59 -9.62
C GLY A 202 -4.26 -5.95 -9.74
N GLY A 203 -3.80 -7.09 -9.22
CA GLY A 203 -2.45 -7.59 -9.39
C GLY A 203 -2.15 -7.91 -10.86
N LYS A 204 -0.94 -7.58 -11.31
CA LYS A 204 -0.54 -7.78 -12.70
C LYS A 204 0.06 -9.17 -12.91
N VAL A 205 -0.40 -9.90 -13.94
CA VAL A 205 0.16 -11.19 -14.33
C VAL A 205 0.72 -11.10 -15.74
N LEU A 206 2.02 -11.39 -15.88
CA LEU A 206 2.71 -11.44 -17.16
C LEU A 206 3.07 -12.89 -17.49
N PHE A 207 2.41 -13.45 -18.49
CA PHE A 207 2.86 -14.69 -19.10
C PHE A 207 3.99 -14.37 -20.08
N TRP A 208 5.21 -14.71 -19.70
CA TRP A 208 6.39 -14.44 -20.52
C TRP A 208 6.81 -15.74 -21.24
N GLY A 209 6.44 -15.80 -22.53
CA GLY A 209 6.45 -16.97 -23.37
C GLY A 209 5.02 -17.44 -23.64
N ARG A 210 4.53 -18.45 -22.95
CA ARG A 210 3.18 -19.00 -23.13
C ARG A 210 2.42 -19.17 -21.81
N LYS A 211 1.10 -19.12 -21.89
CA LYS A 211 0.19 -19.44 -20.78
C LYS A 211 0.21 -20.96 -20.55
N PRO A 212 0.16 -21.45 -19.30
CA PRO A 212 -0.05 -22.87 -19.01
C PRO A 212 -1.32 -23.40 -19.67
N ALA A 213 -1.28 -24.66 -20.12
CA ALA A 213 -2.40 -25.29 -20.82
C ALA A 213 -3.27 -26.16 -19.92
N SER A 214 -2.74 -26.66 -18.80
CA SER A 214 -3.45 -27.58 -17.93
C SER A 214 -3.00 -27.51 -16.46
N PHE A 215 -3.83 -28.10 -15.57
CA PHE A 215 -3.47 -28.28 -14.18
C PHE A 215 -2.68 -29.57 -13.96
N ILE A 216 -1.76 -29.56 -12.99
CA ILE A 216 -1.08 -30.73 -12.48
C ILE A 216 -1.71 -31.15 -11.15
N ASP A 217 -2.93 -31.58 -11.16
CA ASP A 217 -3.56 -32.11 -9.96
C ASP A 217 -3.36 -33.62 -9.81
N LYS A 218 -3.91 -34.20 -8.75
CA LYS A 218 -3.74 -35.58 -8.25
C LYS A 218 -3.78 -36.69 -9.30
N SER A 219 -4.26 -36.43 -10.51
CA SER A 219 -4.07 -37.31 -11.66
C SER A 219 -3.52 -36.47 -12.82
N PHE A 220 -2.39 -36.88 -13.38
CA PHE A 220 -1.77 -36.28 -14.58
C PHE A 220 -2.68 -36.21 -15.83
N THR A 221 -3.90 -36.69 -15.75
CA THR A 221 -4.83 -36.87 -16.83
C THR A 221 -6.10 -36.01 -16.75
N ALA A 222 -6.25 -35.18 -15.73
CA ALA A 222 -7.41 -34.30 -15.62
C ALA A 222 -7.18 -33.01 -16.42
N PRO A 223 -7.72 -32.86 -17.65
CA PRO A 223 -7.68 -31.59 -18.36
C PRO A 223 -8.58 -30.60 -17.64
N GLY A 224 -7.98 -29.68 -16.89
CA GLY A 224 -8.67 -28.52 -16.40
C GLY A 224 -8.49 -27.37 -17.38
N SER A 225 -9.55 -26.71 -17.79
CA SER A 225 -9.43 -25.45 -18.52
C SER A 225 -9.05 -24.35 -17.54
N LEU A 226 -7.91 -23.70 -17.79
CA LEU A 226 -7.55 -22.50 -17.03
C LEU A 226 -8.47 -21.34 -17.43
N SER A 227 -9.08 -20.71 -16.43
CA SER A 227 -9.86 -19.49 -16.57
C SER A 227 -9.03 -18.33 -17.14
N ASP A 228 -9.70 -17.35 -17.71
CA ASP A 228 -9.05 -16.11 -18.11
C ASP A 228 -8.86 -15.19 -16.89
N LEU A 229 -7.71 -14.56 -16.82
CA LEU A 229 -7.37 -13.64 -15.76
C LEU A 229 -7.78 -12.21 -16.12
N THR A 230 -8.32 -11.49 -15.17
CA THR A 230 -8.83 -10.11 -15.34
C THR A 230 -7.73 -9.11 -15.71
N ASN A 231 -6.55 -9.24 -15.09
CA ASN A 231 -5.42 -8.33 -15.29
C ASN A 231 -4.18 -9.13 -15.70
N SER A 232 -4.19 -9.65 -16.92
CA SER A 232 -3.08 -10.43 -17.43
C SER A 232 -2.68 -10.02 -18.84
N ARG A 233 -1.42 -10.34 -19.17
CA ARG A 233 -0.85 -10.11 -20.49
C ARG A 233 0.00 -11.30 -20.91
N ILE A 234 -0.06 -11.65 -22.18
CA ILE A 234 0.82 -12.64 -22.78
C ILE A 234 1.86 -11.92 -23.64
N GLU A 235 3.13 -12.19 -23.38
CA GLU A 235 4.25 -11.78 -24.19
C GLU A 235 4.87 -13.02 -24.82
N PRO A 236 4.61 -13.30 -26.10
CA PRO A 236 4.98 -14.59 -26.71
C PRO A 236 6.49 -14.75 -26.93
N SER A 237 7.25 -13.65 -26.90
CA SER A 237 8.71 -13.69 -27.01
C SER A 237 9.35 -13.76 -25.63
N THR A 238 10.36 -14.59 -25.47
CA THR A 238 11.21 -14.62 -24.27
C THR A 238 12.32 -13.58 -24.29
N ARG A 239 12.29 -12.64 -25.24
CA ARG A 239 13.25 -11.53 -25.35
C ARG A 239 12.70 -10.27 -24.71
N TRP A 240 13.60 -9.46 -24.17
CA TRP A 240 13.24 -8.14 -23.64
C TRP A 240 12.74 -7.22 -24.75
N THR A 241 11.62 -6.58 -24.52
CA THR A 241 11.00 -5.62 -25.44
C THR A 241 10.54 -4.39 -24.66
N ALA A 242 10.32 -3.28 -25.35
CA ALA A 242 9.70 -2.10 -24.73
C ALA A 242 8.34 -2.42 -24.12
N ARG A 243 7.62 -3.38 -24.73
CA ARG A 243 6.33 -3.87 -24.26
C ARG A 243 6.46 -4.64 -22.94
N VAL A 244 7.47 -5.52 -22.78
CA VAL A 244 7.78 -6.19 -21.50
C VAL A 244 8.14 -5.14 -20.45
N SER A 245 9.04 -4.22 -20.78
CA SER A 245 9.46 -3.16 -19.87
C SER A 245 8.28 -2.35 -19.32
N SER A 246 7.33 -1.97 -20.18
CA SER A 246 6.13 -1.22 -19.76
C SER A 246 5.10 -2.04 -18.96
N SER A 247 5.20 -3.37 -18.98
CA SER A 247 4.33 -4.27 -18.21
C SER A 247 4.84 -4.51 -16.80
N LEU A 248 6.11 -4.22 -16.54
CA LEU A 248 6.77 -4.39 -15.24
C LEU A 248 6.78 -3.06 -14.46
N PRO A 249 6.91 -3.12 -13.13
CA PRO A 249 7.15 -1.92 -12.32
C PRO A 249 8.41 -1.17 -12.82
N GLU A 250 8.43 0.16 -12.70
CA GLU A 250 9.67 0.91 -12.88
C GLU A 250 10.74 0.40 -11.90
N PRO A 251 12.03 0.30 -12.30
CA PRO A 251 13.05 -0.18 -11.38
C PRO A 251 13.24 0.79 -10.23
N GLU A 252 13.52 0.24 -9.07
CA GLU A 252 13.80 1.03 -7.87
C GLU A 252 15.11 1.83 -8.03
N MET A 253 16.07 1.32 -8.82
CA MET A 253 17.23 2.03 -9.33
C MET A 253 17.17 2.00 -10.87
N LYS A 254 16.84 3.12 -11.49
CA LYS A 254 16.71 3.26 -12.93
C LYS A 254 17.96 3.95 -13.50
N ILE A 255 18.76 3.23 -14.29
CA ILE A 255 19.88 3.84 -15.02
C ILE A 255 19.32 4.76 -16.10
N ILE A 256 19.73 6.03 -16.08
CA ILE A 256 19.30 7.06 -17.02
C ILE A 256 20.28 7.17 -18.19
N SER A 257 21.57 7.22 -17.89
CA SER A 257 22.62 7.39 -18.93
C SER A 257 24.02 7.17 -18.36
N PRO A 258 24.95 6.56 -19.12
CA PRO A 258 24.65 5.69 -20.26
C PRO A 258 23.98 4.38 -19.82
N ALA A 259 23.29 3.71 -20.73
CA ALA A 259 22.76 2.37 -20.46
C ALA A 259 23.91 1.40 -20.15
N ASN A 260 23.72 0.56 -19.15
CA ASN A 260 24.74 -0.38 -18.70
C ASN A 260 24.11 -1.70 -18.28
N ASP A 261 24.47 -2.77 -18.95
CA ASP A 261 23.97 -4.11 -18.75
C ASP A 261 24.80 -4.93 -17.74
N SER A 262 25.93 -4.38 -17.26
CA SER A 262 26.80 -5.02 -16.29
C SER A 262 26.47 -4.66 -14.83
N ILE A 263 25.61 -3.70 -14.61
CA ILE A 263 25.23 -3.26 -13.26
C ILE A 263 24.12 -4.15 -12.70
N ARG A 264 24.37 -4.65 -11.50
CA ARG A 264 23.41 -5.39 -10.68
C ARG A 264 23.15 -4.63 -9.40
N TYR A 265 21.97 -4.78 -8.84
CA TYR A 265 21.69 -4.27 -7.50
C TYR A 265 20.71 -5.16 -6.76
N THR A 266 20.73 -5.05 -5.46
CA THR A 266 19.63 -5.50 -4.60
C THR A 266 19.32 -4.42 -3.57
N ARG A 267 18.07 -4.36 -3.13
CA ARG A 267 17.54 -3.31 -2.26
C ARG A 267 17.02 -3.88 -0.94
N ARG A 268 17.30 -3.15 0.15
CA ARG A 268 16.66 -3.36 1.45
C ARG A 268 15.84 -2.13 1.81
N VAL A 269 14.57 -2.33 2.14
CA VAL A 269 13.66 -1.28 2.62
C VAL A 269 13.82 -1.17 4.12
N MET A 270 14.26 -0.01 4.60
CA MET A 270 14.50 0.29 6.00
C MET A 270 13.38 1.19 6.54
N PRO A 271 13.19 1.30 7.87
CA PRO A 271 12.18 2.19 8.44
C PRO A 271 12.33 3.66 8.00
N ASP A 272 13.55 4.14 7.85
CA ASP A 272 13.86 5.55 7.56
C ASP A 272 14.50 5.77 6.19
N GLY A 273 14.40 4.81 5.28
CA GLY A 273 14.99 4.93 3.94
C GLY A 273 15.19 3.58 3.25
N ASP A 274 16.05 3.57 2.27
CA ASP A 274 16.41 2.37 1.52
C ASP A 274 17.92 2.21 1.48
N LEU A 275 18.37 0.97 1.45
CA LEU A 275 19.77 0.62 1.26
C LEU A 275 19.91 -0.18 -0.03
N TYR A 276 20.83 0.26 -0.88
CA TYR A 276 21.13 -0.37 -2.17
C TYR A 276 22.56 -0.93 -2.14
N PHE A 277 22.70 -2.20 -2.43
CA PHE A 277 23.97 -2.80 -2.81
C PHE A 277 24.06 -2.78 -4.34
N ILE A 278 25.02 -2.05 -4.89
CA ILE A 278 25.20 -1.84 -6.33
C ILE A 278 26.55 -2.43 -6.74
N PHE A 279 26.55 -3.29 -7.74
CA PHE A 279 27.72 -4.04 -8.16
C PHE A 279 27.95 -3.96 -9.67
N ASN A 280 29.17 -3.60 -10.07
CA ASN A 280 29.64 -3.70 -11.43
C ASN A 280 30.21 -5.10 -11.71
N GLU A 281 29.41 -5.94 -12.33
CA GLU A 281 29.78 -7.30 -12.71
C GLU A 281 30.75 -7.33 -13.92
N GLY A 282 30.88 -6.20 -14.61
CA GLY A 282 31.71 -6.03 -15.79
C GLY A 282 33.20 -5.88 -15.46
N ASN A 283 34.04 -6.15 -16.45
CA ASN A 283 35.50 -6.09 -16.36
C ASN A 283 36.10 -4.72 -16.74
N LYS A 284 35.27 -3.68 -16.80
CA LYS A 284 35.66 -2.30 -17.10
C LYS A 284 35.05 -1.34 -16.08
N ALA A 285 35.80 -0.27 -15.80
CA ALA A 285 35.23 0.85 -15.04
C ALA A 285 34.05 1.46 -15.78
N THR A 286 33.07 1.92 -15.01
CA THR A 286 31.86 2.57 -15.56
C THR A 286 31.44 3.74 -14.69
N GLU A 287 30.88 4.75 -15.32
CA GLU A 287 30.21 5.85 -14.65
C GLU A 287 28.81 6.00 -15.28
N PHE A 288 27.80 6.11 -14.46
CA PHE A 288 26.41 6.24 -14.91
C PHE A 288 25.60 7.09 -13.96
N THR A 289 24.54 7.70 -14.48
CA THR A 289 23.55 8.42 -13.70
C THR A 289 22.32 7.52 -13.50
N ALA A 290 21.83 7.41 -12.27
CA ALA A 290 20.65 6.64 -11.94
C ALA A 290 19.67 7.43 -11.06
N ASP A 291 18.38 7.16 -11.26
CA ASP A 291 17.26 7.65 -10.45
C ASP A 291 16.81 6.54 -9.48
N PHE A 292 16.80 6.85 -8.21
CA PHE A 292 16.38 5.94 -7.13
C PHE A 292 14.94 6.26 -6.71
N ASP A 293 14.14 5.23 -6.55
CA ASP A 293 12.73 5.34 -6.15
C ASP A 293 12.56 5.71 -4.66
N LYS A 294 13.21 6.80 -4.26
CA LYS A 294 13.15 7.40 -2.93
C LYS A 294 13.57 8.85 -3.01
N VAL A 295 12.88 9.73 -2.31
CA VAL A 295 13.36 11.10 -2.08
C VAL A 295 14.10 11.12 -0.76
N GLY A 296 15.36 11.58 -0.78
CA GLY A 296 16.15 11.59 0.43
C GLY A 296 17.59 12.07 0.24
N VAL A 297 18.32 12.14 1.35
CA VAL A 297 19.76 12.36 1.33
C VAL A 297 20.47 11.03 1.11
N ALA A 298 21.46 11.06 0.22
CA ALA A 298 22.25 9.88 -0.12
C ALA A 298 23.56 9.83 0.68
N LYS A 299 23.91 8.63 1.14
CA LYS A 299 25.18 8.37 1.83
C LYS A 299 25.78 7.06 1.33
N GLU A 300 27.10 7.04 1.17
CA GLU A 300 27.87 5.83 0.87
C GLU A 300 28.39 5.20 2.16
N TRP A 301 28.13 3.93 2.33
CA TRP A 301 28.69 3.08 3.38
C TRP A 301 29.91 2.37 2.83
N ASN A 302 31.11 2.75 3.29
CA ASN A 302 32.31 2.06 2.92
C ASN A 302 32.46 0.78 3.77
N ALA A 303 32.15 -0.38 3.21
CA ALA A 303 32.23 -1.63 3.93
C ALA A 303 33.68 -2.07 4.25
N THR A 304 34.70 -1.49 3.58
CA THR A 304 36.12 -1.82 3.84
C THR A 304 36.58 -1.27 5.19
N ASP A 305 36.20 -0.04 5.53
CA ASP A 305 36.64 0.62 6.77
C ASP A 305 35.49 0.96 7.74
N GLY A 306 34.24 0.81 7.32
CA GLY A 306 33.05 1.09 8.11
C GLY A 306 32.66 2.57 8.17
N THR A 307 33.25 3.43 7.33
CA THR A 307 32.91 4.86 7.29
C THR A 307 31.63 5.14 6.52
N LEU A 308 31.01 6.27 6.83
CA LEU A 308 29.79 6.75 6.18
C LEU A 308 30.04 8.16 5.66
N GLN A 309 29.83 8.38 4.35
CA GLN A 309 30.06 9.65 3.70
C GLN A 309 28.83 10.13 2.92
N PRO A 310 28.50 11.44 2.95
CA PRO A 310 27.43 11.99 2.14
C PRO A 310 27.83 11.95 0.64
N ILE A 311 26.82 11.70 -0.21
CA ILE A 311 26.94 11.76 -1.67
C ILE A 311 26.10 12.92 -2.18
N ASN A 312 26.62 13.69 -3.12
CA ASN A 312 25.85 14.72 -3.80
C ASN A 312 24.71 14.10 -4.60
N ALA A 313 23.50 14.54 -4.29
CA ALA A 313 22.29 14.07 -4.92
C ALA A 313 21.44 15.23 -5.40
N THR A 314 20.64 15.01 -6.45
CA THR A 314 19.60 15.94 -6.89
C THR A 314 18.25 15.24 -6.90
N ILE A 315 17.17 15.99 -6.64
CA ILE A 315 15.81 15.44 -6.72
C ILE A 315 15.23 15.78 -8.08
N VAL A 316 14.84 14.76 -8.81
CA VAL A 316 14.26 14.88 -10.17
C VAL A 316 13.03 13.99 -10.25
N ASN A 317 11.87 14.55 -10.58
CA ASN A 317 10.61 13.81 -10.71
C ASN A 317 10.28 12.93 -9.50
N ASN A 318 10.42 13.47 -8.27
CA ASN A 318 10.22 12.75 -7.01
C ASN A 318 11.11 11.50 -6.82
N ARG A 319 12.29 11.51 -7.42
CA ARG A 319 13.33 10.48 -7.28
C ARG A 319 14.67 11.13 -6.94
N THR A 320 15.48 10.45 -6.18
CA THR A 320 16.86 10.88 -5.90
C THR A 320 17.76 10.46 -7.04
N ARG A 321 18.44 11.44 -7.68
CA ARG A 321 19.37 11.22 -8.79
C ARG A 321 20.80 11.28 -8.31
N LEU A 322 21.59 10.27 -8.64
CA LEU A 322 23.00 10.16 -8.33
C LEU A 322 23.81 9.85 -9.60
N THR A 323 25.04 10.36 -9.65
CA THR A 323 26.08 9.86 -10.56
C THR A 323 26.99 8.92 -9.78
N ILE A 324 27.16 7.70 -10.27
CA ILE A 324 27.87 6.62 -9.60
C ILE A 324 29.02 6.17 -10.50
N LYS A 325 30.22 6.15 -9.94
CA LYS A 325 31.41 5.57 -10.58
C LYS A 325 31.78 4.28 -9.88
N LEU A 326 32.00 3.23 -10.65
CA LEU A 326 32.43 1.92 -10.19
C LEU A 326 33.61 1.43 -11.06
N GLU A 327 34.68 1.00 -10.43
CA GLU A 327 35.74 0.28 -11.12
C GLU A 327 35.28 -1.12 -11.56
N ALA A 328 36.09 -1.85 -12.32
CA ALA A 328 35.79 -3.23 -12.66
C ALA A 328 35.63 -4.07 -11.38
N TRP A 329 34.50 -4.81 -11.27
CA TRP A 329 34.18 -5.66 -10.12
C TRP A 329 34.01 -4.92 -8.79
N GLU A 330 33.84 -3.62 -8.82
CA GLU A 330 33.57 -2.81 -7.64
C GLU A 330 32.09 -2.84 -7.27
N SER A 331 31.84 -2.76 -5.97
CA SER A 331 30.52 -2.59 -5.40
C SER A 331 30.45 -1.39 -4.46
N LYS A 332 29.26 -0.81 -4.34
CA LYS A 332 28.96 0.27 -3.38
C LYS A 332 27.69 -0.03 -2.62
N LEU A 333 27.70 0.36 -1.35
CA LEU A 333 26.53 0.39 -0.49
C LEU A 333 26.04 1.84 -0.38
N ILE A 334 24.86 2.13 -0.91
CA ILE A 334 24.29 3.47 -0.90
C ILE A 334 22.98 3.44 -0.13
N SER A 335 22.88 4.25 0.91
CA SER A 335 21.63 4.50 1.60
C SER A 335 21.01 5.80 1.12
N ILE A 336 19.67 5.79 0.92
CA ILE A 336 18.88 6.98 0.63
C ILE A 336 17.82 7.07 1.70
N GLY A 337 17.97 8.02 2.60
CA GLY A 337 17.10 8.18 3.76
C GLY A 337 16.48 9.57 3.82
N LYS A 338 15.40 9.67 4.61
CA LYS A 338 14.70 10.92 4.82
C LYS A 338 15.65 11.96 5.44
N ASN A 339 15.57 13.17 4.95
CA ASN A 339 16.26 14.29 5.58
C ASN A 339 15.49 14.67 6.86
N ASN A 340 16.20 14.73 7.98
CA ASN A 340 15.62 15.13 9.28
C ASN A 340 15.67 16.66 9.51
N ARG A 341 16.00 17.45 8.49
CA ARG A 341 16.04 18.91 8.58
C ARG A 341 14.63 19.45 8.84
N GLU A 342 14.55 20.39 9.76
CA GLU A 342 13.35 21.16 10.02
C GLU A 342 13.42 22.51 9.31
N TYR A 343 12.29 22.90 8.73
CA TYR A 343 12.10 24.18 8.05
C TYR A 343 11.04 24.98 8.81
N ASN A 344 11.50 25.76 9.79
CA ASN A 344 10.61 26.63 10.55
C ASN A 344 10.20 27.81 9.68
N ILE A 345 8.92 27.93 9.36
CA ILE A 345 8.42 28.93 8.40
C ILE A 345 8.76 30.38 8.79
N LYS A 346 8.91 30.70 10.08
CA LYS A 346 9.30 32.04 10.55
C LYS A 346 10.71 32.42 10.09
N GLU A 347 11.62 31.45 10.02
CA GLU A 347 13.00 31.68 9.55
C GLU A 347 13.05 32.08 8.07
N TYR A 348 11.98 31.80 7.33
CA TYR A 348 11.80 32.11 5.91
C TYR A 348 10.93 33.36 5.67
N GLY A 349 10.63 34.10 6.72
CA GLY A 349 9.93 35.39 6.66
C GLY A 349 8.39 35.30 6.64
N VAL A 350 7.81 34.14 6.92
CA VAL A 350 6.36 33.99 7.11
C VAL A 350 5.96 34.71 8.40
N LYS A 351 5.02 35.65 8.32
CA LYS A 351 4.73 36.58 9.40
C LYS A 351 3.47 36.26 10.20
N GLY A 352 2.51 35.60 9.61
CA GLY A 352 1.22 35.38 10.25
C GLY A 352 0.47 36.69 10.52
N ASN A 353 0.43 37.58 9.54
CA ASN A 353 -0.12 38.93 9.65
C ASN A 353 -1.50 39.09 8.99
N GLY A 354 -2.19 37.97 8.73
CA GLY A 354 -3.53 37.94 8.13
C GLY A 354 -3.57 38.03 6.61
N TYR A 355 -2.43 38.14 5.94
CA TYR A 355 -2.33 38.03 4.48
C TYR A 355 -2.01 36.60 4.07
N SER A 356 -2.39 36.23 2.82
CA SER A 356 -2.06 34.90 2.27
C SER A 356 -0.57 34.71 2.12
N GLU A 357 -0.06 33.65 2.71
CA GLU A 357 1.35 33.24 2.69
C GLU A 357 1.58 32.05 1.73
N THR A 358 0.60 31.74 0.89
CA THR A 358 0.59 30.54 0.02
C THR A 358 1.88 30.37 -0.79
N ALA A 359 2.30 31.42 -1.49
CA ALA A 359 3.49 31.36 -2.32
C ALA A 359 4.77 31.12 -1.52
N THR A 360 4.87 31.78 -0.35
CA THR A 360 6.04 31.62 0.55
C THR A 360 6.07 30.21 1.14
N LEU A 361 4.95 29.70 1.64
CA LEU A 361 4.86 28.36 2.21
C LEU A 361 5.17 27.30 1.15
N GLN A 362 4.60 27.43 -0.06
CA GLN A 362 4.90 26.50 -1.14
C GLN A 362 6.37 26.53 -1.57
N ARG A 363 6.99 27.70 -1.56
CA ARG A 363 8.44 27.83 -1.84
C ARG A 363 9.28 27.10 -0.80
N ILE A 364 8.94 27.19 0.49
CA ILE A 364 9.64 26.48 1.58
C ILE A 364 9.47 24.96 1.40
N ILE A 365 8.27 24.48 1.08
CA ILE A 365 8.01 23.08 0.79
C ILE A 365 8.86 22.60 -0.39
N ASN A 366 8.92 23.38 -1.47
CA ASN A 366 9.73 23.05 -2.65
C ASN A 366 11.23 23.03 -2.35
N GLU A 367 11.70 23.94 -1.50
CA GLU A 367 13.08 23.95 -1.02
C GLU A 367 13.40 22.71 -0.18
N ALA A 368 12.50 22.30 0.70
CA ALA A 368 12.66 21.07 1.46
C ALA A 368 12.79 19.85 0.53
N VAL A 369 11.95 19.75 -0.50
CA VAL A 369 12.07 18.68 -1.52
C VAL A 369 13.43 18.70 -2.21
N HIS A 370 13.86 19.89 -2.68
CA HIS A 370 15.15 20.04 -3.35
C HIS A 370 16.34 19.58 -2.50
N ASN A 371 16.23 19.76 -1.17
CA ASN A 371 17.23 19.35 -0.20
C ASN A 371 17.05 17.88 0.30
N GLY A 372 16.28 17.05 -0.38
CA GLY A 372 16.08 15.65 -0.02
C GLY A 372 15.03 15.41 1.05
N GLY A 373 14.06 16.30 1.17
CA GLY A 373 12.95 16.20 2.12
C GLY A 373 13.20 16.94 3.44
N GLY A 374 12.35 16.65 4.43
CA GLY A 374 12.41 17.25 5.78
C GLY A 374 11.04 17.51 6.36
N THR A 375 10.99 18.27 7.46
CA THR A 375 9.75 18.62 8.15
C THR A 375 9.48 20.12 8.05
N ILE A 376 8.34 20.48 7.46
CA ILE A 376 7.84 21.87 7.54
C ILE A 376 7.25 22.07 8.93
N VAL A 377 7.73 23.08 9.63
CA VAL A 377 7.29 23.39 10.99
C VAL A 377 6.48 24.68 10.97
N ILE A 378 5.22 24.57 11.37
CA ILE A 378 4.32 25.70 11.60
C ILE A 378 4.35 26.00 13.12
N PRO A 379 5.12 27.00 13.58
CA PRO A 379 5.20 27.34 15.00
C PRO A 379 3.99 28.15 15.45
N ALA A 380 3.86 28.38 16.77
CA ALA A 380 2.77 29.16 17.35
C ALA A 380 2.51 30.48 16.61
N GLY A 381 1.22 30.71 16.26
CA GLY A 381 0.75 31.87 15.46
C GLY A 381 -0.41 31.46 14.53
N GLU A 382 -0.97 32.41 13.83
CA GLU A 382 -2.03 32.19 12.85
C GLU A 382 -1.51 32.50 11.44
N TYR A 383 -1.64 31.54 10.53
CA TYR A 383 -1.08 31.64 9.19
C TYR A 383 -2.17 31.35 8.16
N LEU A 384 -2.40 32.30 7.25
CA LEU A 384 -3.40 32.21 6.20
C LEU A 384 -2.75 31.70 4.91
N SER A 385 -3.32 30.66 4.29
CA SER A 385 -2.80 30.09 3.05
C SER A 385 -3.92 29.54 2.16
N GLY A 386 -3.72 29.58 0.86
CA GLY A 386 -4.43 28.76 -0.10
C GLY A 386 -3.93 27.32 -0.10
N ALA A 387 -4.23 26.60 -1.15
CA ALA A 387 -3.84 25.19 -1.28
C ALA A 387 -2.32 25.00 -1.24
N LEU A 388 -1.87 24.02 -0.46
CA LEU A 388 -0.48 23.60 -0.38
C LEU A 388 -0.32 22.16 -0.86
N PHE A 389 0.79 21.91 -1.56
CA PHE A 389 1.13 20.60 -2.12
C PHE A 389 2.43 20.10 -1.51
N PHE A 390 2.36 18.95 -0.86
CA PHE A 390 3.47 18.29 -0.18
C PHE A 390 3.93 17.08 -1.00
N PRO A 391 5.03 17.22 -1.77
CA PRO A 391 5.61 16.10 -2.48
C PRO A 391 6.27 15.10 -1.54
N ARG A 392 6.64 13.96 -2.09
CA ARG A 392 7.32 12.86 -1.39
C ARG A 392 8.52 13.36 -0.58
N GLY A 393 8.66 12.84 0.64
CA GLY A 393 9.78 13.13 1.54
C GLY A 393 9.58 14.34 2.47
N VAL A 394 8.44 15.05 2.37
CA VAL A 394 8.17 16.23 3.21
C VAL A 394 7.06 15.93 4.22
N ASP A 395 7.39 16.11 5.50
CA ASP A 395 6.43 16.05 6.61
C ASP A 395 5.89 17.43 6.97
N LEU A 396 4.78 17.44 7.72
CA LEU A 396 4.21 18.66 8.28
C LEU A 396 4.03 18.52 9.79
N ARG A 397 4.63 19.45 10.56
CA ARG A 397 4.39 19.58 11.98
C ARG A 397 3.72 20.92 12.27
N ILE A 398 2.55 20.88 12.94
CA ILE A 398 1.84 22.08 13.38
C ILE A 398 1.90 22.11 14.91
N GLU A 399 2.65 23.05 15.44
CA GLU A 399 2.95 23.10 16.88
C GLU A 399 1.73 23.55 17.69
N LYS A 400 1.78 23.32 18.99
CA LYS A 400 0.79 23.82 19.93
C LYS A 400 0.63 25.34 19.79
N ASN A 401 -0.61 25.83 19.81
CA ASN A 401 -0.98 27.23 19.57
C ASN A 401 -0.66 27.75 18.14
N ALA A 402 -0.33 26.87 17.21
CA ALA A 402 -0.28 27.19 15.79
C ALA A 402 -1.64 26.95 15.15
N LYS A 403 -2.04 27.84 14.24
CA LYS A 403 -3.26 27.70 13.45
C LYS A 403 -2.96 27.97 11.98
N LEU A 404 -3.15 26.94 11.14
CA LEU A 404 -3.06 27.06 9.68
C LEU A 404 -4.48 27.23 9.13
N ILE A 405 -4.73 28.34 8.46
CA ILE A 405 -6.09 28.79 8.09
C ILE A 405 -6.21 28.82 6.57
N SER A 406 -7.24 28.22 6.04
CA SER A 406 -7.55 28.27 4.59
C SER A 406 -8.00 29.67 4.18
N THR A 407 -7.46 30.19 3.08
CA THR A 407 -8.13 31.29 2.35
C THR A 407 -9.44 30.81 1.75
N VAL A 408 -10.26 31.76 1.32
CA VAL A 408 -11.52 31.47 0.62
C VAL A 408 -11.51 32.00 -0.81
N ASP A 409 -10.32 32.21 -1.36
CA ASP A 409 -10.12 32.61 -2.75
C ASP A 409 -10.06 31.36 -3.65
N PRO A 410 -11.05 31.12 -4.55
CA PRO A 410 -11.03 30.00 -5.48
C PRO A 410 -9.81 29.96 -6.39
N ASN A 411 -9.12 31.07 -6.65
CA ASN A 411 -7.93 31.14 -7.50
C ASN A 411 -6.70 30.51 -6.83
N GLU A 412 -6.68 30.43 -5.51
CA GLU A 412 -5.63 29.76 -4.75
C GLU A 412 -5.84 28.23 -4.61
N PHE A 413 -6.91 27.69 -5.21
CA PHE A 413 -7.27 26.26 -5.17
C PHE A 413 -7.45 25.71 -6.58
N PRO A 414 -6.39 25.32 -7.27
CA PRO A 414 -6.47 24.82 -8.63
C PRO A 414 -7.33 23.57 -8.76
N VAL A 415 -7.92 23.40 -9.95
CA VAL A 415 -8.70 22.22 -10.34
C VAL A 415 -7.73 21.19 -10.91
N ILE A 416 -7.60 20.06 -10.23
CA ILE A 416 -6.66 18.98 -10.54
C ILE A 416 -7.38 17.68 -10.88
N PRO A 417 -6.76 16.73 -11.57
CA PRO A 417 -7.24 15.36 -11.63
C PRO A 417 -7.26 14.75 -10.23
N THR A 418 -8.37 14.19 -9.82
CA THR A 418 -8.52 13.53 -8.51
C THR A 418 -9.75 12.65 -8.55
N ARG A 419 -10.07 11.98 -7.45
CA ARG A 419 -11.35 11.30 -7.25
C ARG A 419 -12.19 12.04 -6.23
N PHE A 420 -13.45 12.25 -6.53
CA PHE A 420 -14.43 12.82 -5.61
C PHE A 420 -15.81 12.20 -5.85
N GLU A 421 -16.52 11.85 -4.77
CA GLU A 421 -17.78 11.09 -4.84
C GLU A 421 -17.69 9.82 -5.69
N GLY A 422 -16.57 9.11 -5.55
CA GLY A 422 -16.32 7.83 -6.20
C GLY A 422 -16.04 7.90 -7.71
N ILE A 423 -15.82 9.07 -8.29
CA ILE A 423 -15.57 9.29 -9.72
C ILE A 423 -14.21 9.96 -9.91
N GLU A 424 -13.37 9.42 -10.80
CA GLU A 424 -12.16 10.08 -11.25
C GLU A 424 -12.53 11.23 -12.18
N LYS A 425 -12.25 12.45 -11.74
CA LYS A 425 -12.62 13.68 -12.44
C LYS A 425 -11.67 14.83 -12.12
N ARG A 426 -11.78 15.92 -12.84
CA ARG A 426 -11.14 17.16 -12.44
C ARG A 426 -12.00 17.85 -11.36
N TRP A 427 -11.38 18.09 -10.20
CA TRP A 427 -12.04 18.69 -9.04
C TRP A 427 -11.12 19.67 -8.34
N ARG A 428 -11.68 20.57 -7.54
CA ARG A 428 -10.90 21.49 -6.70
C ARG A 428 -10.00 20.69 -5.75
N CYS A 429 -8.72 21.03 -5.69
CA CYS A 429 -7.77 20.38 -4.80
C CYS A 429 -8.18 20.57 -3.32
N ALA A 430 -7.59 19.81 -2.44
CA ALA A 430 -7.73 20.02 -1.00
C ALA A 430 -6.93 21.27 -0.54
N PHE A 431 -7.18 21.71 0.68
CA PHE A 431 -6.33 22.72 1.30
C PHE A 431 -4.90 22.19 1.47
N LEU A 432 -4.74 20.99 2.02
CA LEU A 432 -3.44 20.32 2.10
C LEU A 432 -3.47 19.04 1.25
N ASN A 433 -2.57 18.94 0.29
CA ASN A 433 -2.50 17.85 -0.67
C ASN A 433 -1.20 17.08 -0.52
N PHE A 434 -1.29 15.77 -0.27
CA PHE A 434 -0.19 14.82 -0.20
C PHE A 434 -0.38 13.79 -1.30
N ASP A 435 0.59 13.68 -2.19
CA ASP A 435 0.48 12.82 -3.36
C ASP A 435 1.73 11.97 -3.52
N HIS A 436 1.55 10.63 -3.68
CA HIS A 436 2.63 9.65 -3.78
C HIS A 436 3.71 9.81 -2.71
N SER A 437 3.29 10.09 -1.45
CA SER A 437 4.18 10.40 -0.33
C SER A 437 4.25 9.25 0.67
N ASP A 438 5.12 8.27 0.40
CA ASP A 438 5.34 7.12 1.28
C ASP A 438 5.91 7.54 2.65
N GLY A 439 5.31 7.03 3.72
CA GLY A 439 5.71 7.30 5.09
C GLY A 439 5.57 8.75 5.54
N VAL A 440 4.74 9.55 4.86
CA VAL A 440 4.48 10.95 5.23
C VAL A 440 3.89 11.05 6.64
N LYS A 441 4.34 12.04 7.41
CA LYS A 441 3.84 12.34 8.75
C LYS A 441 3.25 13.74 8.79
N VAL A 442 2.00 13.83 9.24
CA VAL A 442 1.32 15.10 9.52
C VAL A 442 0.92 15.07 10.98
N TYR A 443 1.53 15.93 11.81
CA TYR A 443 1.40 15.74 13.25
C TYR A 443 1.57 17.05 14.05
N GLY A 444 1.24 16.97 15.33
CA GLY A 444 1.39 18.07 16.30
C GLY A 444 0.13 18.27 17.12
N GLU A 445 0.08 19.42 17.82
CA GLU A 445 -1.06 19.81 18.68
C GLU A 445 -1.78 21.06 18.17
N GLY A 446 -1.46 21.51 16.97
CA GLY A 446 -2.02 22.71 16.37
C GLY A 446 -3.38 22.49 15.69
N VAL A 447 -3.86 23.54 15.04
CA VAL A 447 -5.19 23.59 14.43
C VAL A 447 -5.08 23.83 12.93
N ILE A 448 -5.90 23.11 12.17
CA ILE A 448 -6.15 23.36 10.74
C ILE A 448 -7.59 23.82 10.60
N ASP A 449 -7.80 25.03 10.05
CA ASP A 449 -9.13 25.66 9.90
C ASP A 449 -9.48 25.80 8.42
N GLY A 450 -10.51 25.08 7.98
CA GLY A 450 -10.94 25.03 6.57
C GLY A 450 -11.84 26.18 6.13
N LYS A 451 -12.26 27.07 7.03
CA LYS A 451 -13.16 28.20 6.70
C LYS A 451 -14.43 27.80 5.92
N GLY A 452 -14.98 26.64 6.26
CA GLY A 452 -16.09 26.02 5.51
C GLY A 452 -17.35 26.87 5.43
N VAL A 453 -17.65 27.66 6.49
CA VAL A 453 -18.84 28.54 6.52
C VAL A 453 -18.72 29.64 5.45
N GLU A 454 -17.51 30.19 5.32
CA GLU A 454 -17.20 31.20 4.30
C GLU A 454 -17.19 30.56 2.92
N TRP A 455 -16.58 29.39 2.75
CA TRP A 455 -16.62 28.62 1.50
C TRP A 455 -18.04 28.29 1.04
N LYS A 456 -18.97 28.01 1.96
CA LYS A 456 -20.40 27.75 1.63
C LYS A 456 -21.05 28.91 0.91
N LYS A 457 -20.60 30.14 1.11
CA LYS A 457 -21.16 31.36 0.52
C LYS A 457 -20.61 31.66 -0.87
N ILE A 458 -19.53 30.97 -1.29
CA ILE A 458 -18.88 31.24 -2.58
C ILE A 458 -19.50 30.35 -3.65
N PRO A 459 -19.90 30.91 -4.81
CA PRO A 459 -20.29 30.13 -5.95
C PRO A 459 -19.13 29.29 -6.48
N PHE A 460 -19.25 27.97 -6.51
CA PHE A 460 -18.16 27.08 -6.88
C PHE A 460 -18.36 26.31 -8.20
N GLY A 461 -19.49 26.54 -8.89
CA GLY A 461 -19.79 25.89 -10.18
C GLY A 461 -19.64 24.37 -10.13
N ASN A 462 -19.08 23.81 -11.19
CA ASN A 462 -18.85 22.35 -11.30
C ASN A 462 -17.56 21.85 -10.60
N SER A 463 -16.79 22.73 -9.96
CA SER A 463 -15.49 22.39 -9.35
C SER A 463 -15.57 22.11 -7.85
N GLY A 464 -16.72 22.33 -7.23
CA GLY A 464 -17.00 22.07 -5.83
C GLY A 464 -16.20 22.91 -4.83
N ARG A 465 -16.38 22.61 -3.56
CA ARG A 465 -15.62 23.14 -2.43
C ARG A 465 -14.37 22.28 -2.14
N PRO A 466 -13.29 22.85 -1.58
CA PRO A 466 -12.11 22.06 -1.28
C PRO A 466 -12.34 21.09 -0.11
N ARG A 467 -11.74 19.92 -0.17
CA ARG A 467 -11.51 19.05 1.00
C ARG A 467 -10.47 19.73 1.91
N LEU A 468 -10.42 19.35 3.20
CA LEU A 468 -9.40 19.93 4.08
C LEU A 468 -8.04 19.28 3.85
N LEU A 469 -7.93 17.95 3.96
CA LEU A 469 -6.72 17.20 3.64
C LEU A 469 -7.04 16.08 2.64
N CYS A 470 -6.10 15.84 1.72
CA CYS A 470 -6.18 14.69 0.81
C CYS A 470 -4.83 13.96 0.74
N PHE A 471 -4.85 12.66 1.04
CA PHE A 471 -3.71 11.76 0.92
C PHE A 471 -4.01 10.80 -0.24
N THR A 472 -3.30 10.97 -1.34
CA THR A 472 -3.43 10.11 -2.53
C THR A 472 -2.19 9.25 -2.68
N ASP A 473 -2.33 7.93 -2.61
CA ASP A 473 -1.22 6.98 -2.71
C ASP A 473 -0.06 7.31 -1.75
N CYS A 474 -0.37 7.36 -0.45
CA CYS A 474 0.57 7.67 0.63
C CYS A 474 0.82 6.45 1.54
N PRO A 475 1.42 5.38 1.05
CA PRO A 475 1.60 4.14 1.82
C PRO A 475 2.46 4.37 3.05
N GLY A 476 2.06 3.79 4.18
CA GLY A 476 2.75 3.92 5.46
C GLY A 476 2.64 5.30 6.10
N GLY A 477 1.76 6.17 5.58
CA GLY A 477 1.56 7.52 6.11
C GLY A 477 0.88 7.54 7.47
N LYS A 478 1.03 8.66 8.20
CA LYS A 478 0.40 8.88 9.50
C LYS A 478 -0.04 10.31 9.67
N ILE A 479 -1.26 10.50 10.23
CA ILE A 479 -1.70 11.78 10.80
C ILE A 479 -2.00 11.61 12.29
N SER A 480 -1.55 12.56 13.14
CA SER A 480 -1.77 12.43 14.60
C SER A 480 -1.80 13.76 15.37
N GLY A 481 -2.61 13.77 16.43
CA GLY A 481 -2.64 14.78 17.48
C GLY A 481 -3.26 16.12 17.09
N LEU A 482 -3.57 16.36 15.85
CA LEU A 482 -4.07 17.62 15.29
C LEU A 482 -5.56 17.83 15.54
N LYS A 483 -5.94 19.11 15.61
CA LYS A 483 -7.33 19.54 15.59
C LYS A 483 -7.67 20.12 14.23
N MET A 484 -8.74 19.60 13.62
CA MET A 484 -9.24 20.04 12.33
C MET A 484 -10.64 20.62 12.49
N ILE A 485 -10.85 21.84 12.02
CA ILE A 485 -12.14 22.54 12.20
C ILE A 485 -12.64 23.13 10.90
N ASN A 486 -13.95 23.26 10.81
CA ASN A 486 -14.64 24.00 9.73
C ASN A 486 -14.25 23.54 8.31
N GLN A 487 -14.20 22.25 8.07
CA GLN A 487 -13.96 21.73 6.73
C GLN A 487 -15.04 22.21 5.75
N ALA A 488 -14.62 22.64 4.56
CA ALA A 488 -15.55 23.14 3.55
C ALA A 488 -16.28 22.02 2.79
N SER A 489 -15.72 20.83 2.78
CA SER A 489 -16.26 19.57 2.27
C SER A 489 -15.66 18.46 3.13
N TRP A 490 -15.40 17.25 2.61
CA TRP A 490 -14.74 16.18 3.34
C TRP A 490 -13.48 16.66 4.07
N CYS A 491 -13.35 16.33 5.37
CA CYS A 491 -12.21 16.78 6.17
C CYS A 491 -10.95 16.03 5.78
N LEU A 492 -10.94 14.73 5.92
CA LEU A 492 -9.78 13.89 5.64
C LEU A 492 -10.13 12.84 4.59
N HIS A 493 -9.53 12.91 3.41
CA HIS A 493 -9.70 11.93 2.35
C HIS A 493 -8.44 11.10 2.18
N VAL A 494 -8.54 9.79 2.42
CA VAL A 494 -7.47 8.80 2.20
C VAL A 494 -7.83 8.00 0.95
N LEU A 495 -7.11 8.28 -0.13
CA LEU A 495 -7.42 7.77 -1.47
C LEU A 495 -6.30 6.87 -1.98
N TYR A 496 -6.62 5.68 -2.45
CA TYR A 496 -5.68 4.73 -3.07
C TYR A 496 -4.45 4.40 -2.20
N THR A 497 -4.59 4.47 -0.89
CA THR A 497 -3.48 4.38 0.06
C THR A 497 -3.45 3.01 0.76
N ASN A 498 -2.26 2.49 0.99
CA ASN A 498 -2.03 1.24 1.68
C ASN A 498 -1.24 1.46 2.97
N GLY A 499 -1.76 0.99 4.11
CA GLY A 499 -1.06 1.10 5.38
C GLY A 499 -1.03 2.54 5.90
N PHE A 500 -2.17 3.13 6.26
CA PHE A 500 -2.25 4.50 6.79
C PHE A 500 -2.79 4.51 8.23
N THR A 501 -2.23 5.38 9.07
CA THR A 501 -2.65 5.52 10.48
C THR A 501 -3.22 6.91 10.75
N ILE A 502 -4.41 6.94 11.37
CA ILE A 502 -5.07 8.14 11.87
C ILE A 502 -5.21 7.98 13.38
N ASP A 503 -4.53 8.82 14.16
CA ASP A 503 -4.35 8.61 15.59
C ASP A 503 -4.54 9.89 16.40
N GLY A 504 -5.51 9.89 17.31
CA GLY A 504 -5.69 10.97 18.30
C GLY A 504 -6.02 12.34 17.69
N ILE A 505 -6.72 12.40 16.56
CA ILE A 505 -7.16 13.67 15.96
C ILE A 505 -8.54 14.08 16.47
N ASP A 506 -8.83 15.39 16.43
CA ASP A 506 -10.11 15.99 16.83
C ASP A 506 -10.70 16.78 15.65
N ILE A 507 -11.77 16.24 15.04
CA ILE A 507 -12.47 16.88 13.90
C ILE A 507 -13.74 17.56 14.40
N ARG A 508 -13.96 18.84 14.06
CA ARG A 508 -15.15 19.60 14.45
C ARG A 508 -15.68 20.50 13.33
N ALA A 509 -16.80 20.14 12.78
CA ALA A 509 -17.61 21.04 11.96
C ALA A 509 -18.50 21.90 12.88
N LEU A 510 -18.13 23.15 13.11
CA LEU A 510 -18.81 24.04 14.08
C LEU A 510 -20.20 24.49 13.64
N GLU A 511 -20.45 24.55 12.33
CA GLU A 511 -21.72 24.91 11.74
C GLU A 511 -22.09 23.94 10.58
N TYR A 512 -23.37 23.89 10.24
CA TYR A 512 -23.86 23.04 9.15
C TYR A 512 -23.27 23.44 7.79
N ILE A 513 -22.51 22.52 7.23
CA ILE A 513 -21.94 22.56 5.89
C ILE A 513 -22.27 21.24 5.20
N PRO A 514 -22.95 21.23 4.04
CA PRO A 514 -23.24 19.99 3.32
C PRO A 514 -21.97 19.25 2.93
N SER A 515 -21.99 17.93 2.97
CA SER A 515 -20.86 17.04 2.63
C SER A 515 -19.60 17.32 3.48
N SER A 516 -19.79 17.70 4.73
CA SER A 516 -18.68 17.91 5.68
C SER A 516 -18.40 16.64 6.47
N ASP A 517 -18.17 15.53 5.76
CA ASP A 517 -17.74 14.25 6.32
C ASP A 517 -16.44 14.42 7.14
N GLY A 518 -16.25 13.59 8.15
CA GLY A 518 -15.04 13.60 8.95
C GLY A 518 -13.88 12.90 8.24
N ILE A 519 -13.99 11.62 8.00
CA ILE A 519 -12.94 10.81 7.37
C ILE A 519 -13.55 9.96 6.26
N ASP A 520 -13.00 10.10 5.05
CA ASP A 520 -13.38 9.31 3.88
C ASP A 520 -12.23 8.38 3.50
N ILE A 521 -12.42 7.07 3.65
CA ILE A 521 -11.49 6.03 3.21
C ILE A 521 -11.98 5.53 1.86
N ASP A 522 -11.23 5.81 0.79
CA ASP A 522 -11.67 5.50 -0.58
C ASP A 522 -10.64 4.62 -1.31
N SER A 523 -11.05 3.41 -1.66
CA SER A 523 -10.20 2.42 -2.38
C SER A 523 -8.83 2.22 -1.72
N SER A 524 -8.82 2.15 -0.39
CA SER A 524 -7.61 2.10 0.45
C SER A 524 -7.65 0.89 1.37
N ASN A 525 -6.48 0.38 1.76
CA ASN A 525 -6.38 -0.82 2.58
C ASN A 525 -5.36 -0.72 3.72
N ASP A 526 -5.45 -1.63 4.68
CA ASP A 526 -4.58 -1.68 5.86
C ASP A 526 -4.61 -0.35 6.64
N ILE A 527 -5.80 0.15 6.96
CA ILE A 527 -6.03 1.45 7.60
C ILE A 527 -6.31 1.25 9.10
N LEU A 528 -5.63 2.03 9.94
CA LEU A 528 -5.91 2.14 11.37
C LEU A 528 -6.44 3.52 11.70
N ILE A 529 -7.62 3.59 12.33
CA ILE A 529 -8.19 4.81 12.91
C ILE A 529 -8.39 4.56 14.40
N THR A 530 -7.68 5.32 15.23
CA THR A 530 -7.75 5.11 16.69
C THR A 530 -7.80 6.42 17.47
N SER A 531 -8.38 6.39 18.66
CA SER A 531 -8.38 7.48 19.65
C SER A 531 -8.86 8.84 19.09
N THR A 532 -9.73 8.81 18.09
CA THR A 532 -10.16 9.96 17.30
C THR A 532 -11.56 10.42 17.71
N ARG A 533 -11.73 11.75 17.87
CA ARG A 533 -13.03 12.39 18.11
C ARG A 533 -13.54 13.05 16.84
N ILE A 534 -14.78 12.79 16.48
CA ILE A 534 -15.38 13.37 15.26
C ILE A 534 -16.75 13.99 15.57
N GLU A 535 -16.91 15.21 15.10
CA GLU A 535 -18.17 15.97 15.06
C GLU A 535 -18.31 16.57 13.65
N ALA A 536 -19.20 15.97 12.84
CA ALA A 536 -19.36 16.27 11.41
C ALA A 536 -20.82 16.53 11.08
N HIS A 537 -21.12 17.25 10.01
CA HIS A 537 -22.50 17.45 9.55
C HIS A 537 -22.85 16.57 8.33
N ASP A 538 -22.06 15.53 8.08
CA ASP A 538 -22.37 14.37 7.26
C ASP A 538 -21.84 13.13 7.99
N ASP A 539 -21.39 12.07 7.31
CA ASP A 539 -20.88 10.87 7.97
C ASP A 539 -19.59 11.16 8.77
N CYS A 540 -19.45 10.65 10.00
CA CYS A 540 -18.22 10.79 10.76
C CYS A 540 -17.07 10.05 10.08
N ILE A 541 -17.30 8.77 9.72
CA ILE A 541 -16.39 8.00 8.88
C ILE A 541 -17.20 7.38 7.75
N SER A 542 -16.73 7.57 6.52
CA SER A 542 -17.34 6.96 5.34
C SER A 542 -16.31 6.08 4.60
N ILE A 543 -16.63 4.80 4.43
CA ILE A 543 -15.80 3.85 3.70
C ILE A 543 -16.38 3.69 2.31
N LYS A 544 -15.55 3.99 1.30
CA LYS A 544 -15.94 4.09 -0.11
C LYS A 544 -14.97 3.28 -0.98
N SER A 545 -15.42 2.89 -2.17
CA SER A 545 -14.60 2.17 -3.16
C SER A 545 -15.03 2.47 -4.60
N GLY A 546 -15.51 3.67 -4.84
CA GLY A 546 -15.90 4.13 -6.17
C GLY A 546 -17.35 3.92 -6.52
N ARG A 547 -17.79 4.67 -7.55
CA ARG A 547 -19.18 4.82 -7.93
C ARG A 547 -19.46 4.22 -9.30
N ASP A 548 -20.46 3.34 -9.35
CA ASP A 548 -21.02 2.76 -10.58
C ASP A 548 -19.93 2.18 -11.51
N GLU A 549 -19.98 2.47 -12.79
CA GLU A 549 -19.02 1.97 -13.77
C GLU A 549 -17.59 2.44 -13.52
N ASP A 550 -17.38 3.67 -13.08
CA ASP A 550 -16.04 4.19 -12.74
C ASP A 550 -15.41 3.43 -11.58
N GLY A 551 -16.19 3.15 -10.52
CA GLY A 551 -15.73 2.35 -9.39
C GLY A 551 -15.37 0.92 -9.80
N ARG A 552 -16.18 0.28 -10.67
CA ARG A 552 -15.89 -1.06 -11.19
C ARG A 552 -14.69 -1.07 -12.14
N ARG A 553 -14.53 -0.03 -12.96
CA ARG A 553 -13.37 0.14 -13.85
C ARG A 553 -12.06 0.21 -13.05
N VAL A 554 -12.04 0.98 -11.98
CA VAL A 554 -10.88 1.05 -11.07
C VAL A 554 -10.70 -0.27 -10.33
N GLY A 555 -11.81 -0.91 -9.90
CA GLY A 555 -11.81 -2.27 -9.33
C GLY A 555 -11.02 -2.42 -8.03
N ARG A 556 -10.79 -1.32 -7.28
CA ARG A 556 -9.98 -1.31 -6.07
C ARG A 556 -10.88 -1.20 -4.83
N PRO A 557 -10.94 -2.25 -4.00
CA PRO A 557 -11.75 -2.23 -2.78
C PRO A 557 -11.14 -1.37 -1.69
N SER A 558 -11.95 -1.05 -0.67
CA SER A 558 -11.48 -0.65 0.66
C SER A 558 -11.52 -1.86 1.58
N GLU A 559 -10.37 -2.22 2.18
CA GLU A 559 -10.27 -3.47 2.95
C GLU A 559 -9.25 -3.42 4.08
N ASN A 560 -9.37 -4.35 5.04
CA ASN A 560 -8.50 -4.47 6.20
C ASN A 560 -8.44 -3.16 7.01
N ILE A 561 -9.60 -2.67 7.44
CA ILE A 561 -9.74 -1.40 8.14
C ILE A 561 -10.08 -1.69 9.60
N LEU A 562 -9.30 -1.13 10.52
CA LEU A 562 -9.58 -1.16 11.95
C LEU A 562 -9.92 0.25 12.45
N ILE A 563 -11.09 0.40 13.07
CA ILE A 563 -11.56 1.62 13.73
C ILE A 563 -11.78 1.28 15.20
N GLU A 564 -11.02 1.89 16.09
CA GLU A 564 -11.12 1.54 17.51
C GLU A 564 -10.94 2.73 18.45
N ASN A 565 -11.54 2.66 19.63
CA ASN A 565 -11.40 3.67 20.68
C ASN A 565 -11.77 5.08 20.21
N CYS A 566 -12.76 5.20 19.30
CA CYS A 566 -13.18 6.46 18.72
C CYS A 566 -14.46 7.00 19.38
N HIS A 567 -14.62 8.32 19.34
CA HIS A 567 -15.78 9.04 19.82
C HIS A 567 -16.46 9.80 18.69
N PHE A 568 -17.59 9.33 18.22
CA PHE A 568 -18.43 9.98 17.22
C PHE A 568 -19.49 10.85 17.91
N ALA A 569 -19.18 12.11 18.09
CA ALA A 569 -19.97 13.02 18.90
C ALA A 569 -21.23 13.54 18.17
N TYR A 570 -21.13 13.77 16.85
CA TYR A 570 -22.25 14.18 16.00
C TYR A 570 -21.98 13.81 14.54
N GLY A 571 -22.99 13.36 13.81
CA GLY A 571 -22.92 13.10 12.36
C GLY A 571 -24.21 12.46 11.81
N HIS A 572 -24.37 12.47 10.47
CA HIS A 572 -25.46 11.74 9.82
C HIS A 572 -25.25 10.22 9.92
N GLY A 573 -24.01 9.75 9.91
CA GLY A 573 -23.61 8.38 10.20
C GLY A 573 -22.41 8.34 11.14
N GLY A 574 -22.35 7.37 12.06
CA GLY A 574 -21.14 7.12 12.83
C GLY A 574 -20.08 6.51 11.93
N VAL A 575 -20.33 5.29 11.44
CA VAL A 575 -19.54 4.64 10.40
C VAL A 575 -20.46 4.20 9.28
N ALA A 576 -20.23 4.71 8.08
CA ALA A 576 -21.03 4.45 6.88
C ALA A 576 -20.24 3.63 5.85
N MET A 577 -20.82 2.50 5.43
CA MET A 577 -20.38 1.78 4.23
C MET A 577 -21.09 2.39 3.03
N GLY A 578 -20.38 3.19 2.25
CA GLY A 578 -20.97 3.79 1.04
C GLY A 578 -21.34 5.28 1.13
N SER A 579 -22.10 5.73 0.12
CA SER A 579 -22.84 5.00 -0.93
C SER A 579 -21.99 4.51 -2.12
N GLU A 580 -20.74 4.91 -2.26
CA GLU A 580 -19.85 4.56 -3.36
C GLU A 580 -19.08 3.26 -3.02
N ILE A 581 -19.66 2.11 -3.38
CA ILE A 581 -19.15 0.79 -2.98
C ILE A 581 -18.85 -0.14 -4.16
N SER A 582 -18.76 0.41 -5.36
CA SER A 582 -18.70 -0.40 -6.59
C SER A 582 -17.42 -1.23 -6.73
N GLY A 583 -16.34 -0.83 -6.03
CA GLY A 583 -15.09 -1.61 -5.95
C GLY A 583 -15.07 -2.66 -4.83
N GLY A 584 -16.10 -2.67 -3.96
CA GLY A 584 -16.19 -3.58 -2.81
C GLY A 584 -15.61 -3.00 -1.51
N ILE A 585 -16.13 -3.47 -0.37
CA ILE A 585 -15.64 -3.17 0.99
C ILE A 585 -15.56 -4.49 1.75
N ARG A 586 -14.44 -4.76 2.44
CA ARG A 586 -14.29 -6.03 3.16
C ARG A 586 -13.31 -5.97 4.32
N ASN A 587 -13.49 -6.89 5.28
CA ASN A 587 -12.61 -7.02 6.43
C ASN A 587 -12.49 -5.71 7.21
N VAL A 588 -13.62 -5.15 7.66
CA VAL A 588 -13.66 -3.92 8.46
C VAL A 588 -14.10 -4.28 9.88
N THR A 589 -13.34 -3.83 10.86
CA THR A 589 -13.67 -3.98 12.27
C THR A 589 -13.81 -2.61 12.92
N ILE A 590 -14.95 -2.36 13.55
CA ILE A 590 -15.24 -1.17 14.34
C ILE A 590 -15.47 -1.64 15.76
N ARG A 591 -14.60 -1.22 16.71
CA ARG A 591 -14.72 -1.71 18.09
C ARG A 591 -14.43 -0.66 19.15
N SER A 592 -15.00 -0.87 20.33
CA SER A 592 -14.75 -0.04 21.52
C SER A 592 -15.01 1.45 21.24
N CYS A 593 -16.12 1.77 20.55
CA CYS A 593 -16.45 3.14 20.14
C CYS A 593 -17.68 3.67 20.89
N LEU A 594 -17.64 4.97 21.16
CA LEU A 594 -18.77 5.73 21.68
C LEU A 594 -19.40 6.57 20.56
N MET A 595 -20.71 6.46 20.39
CA MET A 595 -21.51 7.25 19.45
C MET A 595 -22.62 7.95 20.23
N ASP A 596 -22.54 9.27 20.38
CA ASP A 596 -23.50 10.01 21.18
C ASP A 596 -24.00 11.27 20.48
N ASN A 597 -24.82 12.08 21.17
CA ASN A 597 -25.29 13.40 20.78
C ASN A 597 -25.99 13.45 19.42
N GLU A 598 -27.02 12.62 19.25
CA GLU A 598 -27.92 12.73 18.10
C GLU A 598 -27.29 12.34 16.74
N ASN A 599 -26.28 11.46 16.76
CA ASN A 599 -25.91 10.79 15.53
C ASN A 599 -27.19 10.24 14.87
N TRP A 600 -27.41 10.61 13.61
CA TRP A 600 -28.68 10.24 12.97
C TRP A 600 -28.78 8.72 12.83
N SER A 601 -27.71 8.09 12.33
CA SER A 601 -27.69 6.64 12.11
C SER A 601 -26.28 6.09 12.29
N PRO A 602 -25.88 5.73 13.52
CA PRO A 602 -24.55 5.27 13.87
C PRO A 602 -24.00 4.15 13.00
N LEU A 603 -24.84 3.14 12.69
CA LEU A 603 -24.47 1.93 11.96
C LEU A 603 -25.14 1.97 10.57
N ARG A 604 -24.37 2.31 9.54
CA ARG A 604 -24.94 2.72 8.27
C ARG A 604 -24.40 1.97 7.06
N PHE A 605 -25.30 1.50 6.18
CA PHE A 605 -24.97 0.90 4.88
C PHE A 605 -25.86 1.55 3.81
N LYS A 606 -25.23 2.08 2.77
CA LYS A 606 -25.91 2.80 1.70
C LYS A 606 -25.55 2.22 0.34
N SER A 607 -26.55 1.84 -0.46
CA SER A 607 -26.36 1.42 -1.84
C SER A 607 -27.57 1.75 -2.71
N GLN A 608 -27.43 1.55 -4.00
CA GLN A 608 -28.51 1.64 -4.99
C GLN A 608 -28.23 0.66 -6.16
N PRO A 609 -29.26 0.36 -7.00
CA PRO A 609 -29.12 -0.69 -8.02
C PRO A 609 -27.96 -0.54 -9.00
N SER A 610 -27.46 0.69 -9.24
CA SER A 610 -26.36 0.95 -10.17
C SER A 610 -24.96 0.60 -9.60
N ARG A 611 -24.83 0.42 -8.28
CA ARG A 611 -23.54 0.24 -7.62
C ARG A 611 -22.90 -1.11 -7.91
N GLY A 612 -23.62 -2.22 -7.72
CA GLY A 612 -22.97 -3.52 -7.65
C GLY A 612 -21.97 -3.60 -6.47
N GLY A 613 -20.97 -4.46 -6.59
CA GLY A 613 -19.93 -4.63 -5.55
C GLY A 613 -20.40 -5.50 -4.38
N THR A 614 -19.43 -5.92 -3.55
CA THR A 614 -19.68 -6.74 -2.36
C THR A 614 -19.19 -6.02 -1.12
N VAL A 615 -20.01 -6.01 -0.07
CA VAL A 615 -19.64 -5.54 1.28
C VAL A 615 -19.69 -6.76 2.19
N GLU A 616 -18.52 -7.17 2.71
CA GLU A 616 -18.41 -8.43 3.42
C GLU A 616 -17.43 -8.42 4.60
N ASN A 617 -17.65 -9.29 5.57
CA ASN A 617 -16.79 -9.43 6.75
C ASN A 617 -16.68 -8.10 7.51
N ILE A 618 -17.80 -7.50 7.88
CA ILE A 618 -17.85 -6.26 8.64
C ILE A 618 -18.25 -6.60 10.08
N THR A 619 -17.50 -6.12 11.05
CA THR A 619 -17.80 -6.35 12.47
C THR A 619 -17.91 -5.03 13.22
N PHE A 620 -19.03 -4.82 13.89
CA PHE A 620 -19.21 -3.81 14.92
C PHE A 620 -19.22 -4.52 16.26
N GLU A 621 -18.30 -4.15 17.16
CA GLU A 621 -18.08 -4.83 18.43
C GLU A 621 -17.87 -3.83 19.57
N ASP A 622 -18.51 -4.07 20.73
CA ASP A 622 -18.38 -3.21 21.91
C ASP A 622 -18.72 -1.73 21.63
N ILE A 623 -19.88 -1.50 21.02
CA ILE A 623 -20.33 -0.15 20.66
C ILE A 623 -21.38 0.34 21.67
N THR A 624 -21.16 1.55 22.18
CA THR A 624 -22.15 2.27 23.00
C THR A 624 -22.76 3.42 22.21
N ILE A 625 -24.09 3.46 22.09
CA ILE A 625 -24.84 4.48 21.35
C ILE A 625 -25.77 5.21 22.30
N LYS A 626 -25.67 6.56 22.34
CA LYS A 626 -26.47 7.40 23.24
C LYS A 626 -27.24 8.46 22.45
N GLY A 627 -28.57 8.39 22.48
CA GLY A 627 -29.42 9.45 21.95
C GLY A 627 -29.49 9.54 20.42
N ALA A 628 -29.25 8.46 19.68
CA ALA A 628 -29.32 8.44 18.23
C ALA A 628 -30.76 8.66 17.72
N ARG A 629 -30.88 9.15 16.48
CA ARG A 629 -32.18 9.17 15.80
C ARG A 629 -32.60 7.75 15.41
N SER A 630 -31.67 6.95 14.92
CA SER A 630 -31.89 5.57 14.48
C SER A 630 -30.62 4.76 14.73
N ILE A 631 -30.71 3.52 15.20
CA ILE A 631 -29.52 2.70 15.39
C ILE A 631 -29.01 2.18 14.06
N PHE A 632 -29.86 1.47 13.33
CA PHE A 632 -29.51 0.90 12.02
C PHE A 632 -30.08 1.75 10.89
N ASP A 633 -29.29 2.03 9.88
CA ASP A 633 -29.73 2.58 8.60
C ASP A 633 -29.09 1.76 7.45
N ILE A 634 -29.71 0.62 7.17
CA ILE A 634 -29.27 -0.30 6.12
C ILE A 634 -30.23 -0.15 4.96
N ASN A 635 -29.79 0.58 3.91
CA ASN A 635 -30.68 0.97 2.83
C ASN A 635 -30.02 0.73 1.45
N MET A 636 -30.50 -0.29 0.76
CA MET A 636 -30.06 -0.64 -0.59
C MET A 636 -30.79 0.16 -1.68
N GLU A 637 -31.77 0.96 -1.31
CA GLU A 637 -32.52 1.85 -2.22
C GLU A 637 -32.17 3.34 -2.01
N TRP A 638 -30.91 3.61 -1.64
CA TRP A 638 -30.42 4.97 -1.37
C TRP A 638 -30.46 5.84 -2.63
N ARG A 639 -31.14 7.01 -2.57
CA ARG A 639 -31.41 7.84 -3.76
C ARG A 639 -30.87 9.27 -3.70
N MET A 640 -30.21 9.68 -2.63
CA MET A 640 -29.70 11.05 -2.51
C MET A 640 -28.60 11.40 -3.52
N VAL A 641 -27.82 10.40 -3.94
CA VAL A 641 -26.81 10.56 -4.99
C VAL A 641 -27.33 9.89 -6.27
N PRO A 642 -27.64 10.66 -7.35
CA PRO A 642 -28.19 10.08 -8.56
C PRO A 642 -27.30 9.00 -9.18
N PRO A 643 -27.86 7.93 -9.78
CA PRO A 643 -27.08 6.94 -10.49
C PRO A 643 -26.43 7.53 -11.75
N LEU A 644 -25.24 7.07 -12.10
CA LEU A 644 -24.55 7.42 -13.35
C LEU A 644 -24.76 6.38 -14.45
N SER A 645 -25.22 5.21 -14.08
CA SER A 645 -25.50 4.10 -14.99
C SER A 645 -26.78 3.37 -14.58
N PRO A 646 -27.40 2.59 -15.46
CA PRO A 646 -28.51 1.69 -15.12
C PRO A 646 -28.13 0.72 -13.99
N ALA A 647 -29.11 -0.02 -13.50
CA ALA A 647 -28.90 -1.12 -12.55
C ALA A 647 -27.81 -2.08 -13.07
N HIS A 648 -26.91 -2.45 -12.19
CA HIS A 648 -25.80 -3.39 -12.48
C HIS A 648 -26.06 -4.74 -11.83
N TYR A 649 -25.87 -5.80 -12.56
CA TYR A 649 -26.02 -7.16 -12.05
C TYR A 649 -24.65 -7.89 -12.03
N PRO A 650 -24.33 -8.60 -10.92
CA PRO A 650 -25.16 -8.72 -9.71
C PRO A 650 -25.31 -7.38 -8.97
N LEU A 651 -26.46 -7.21 -8.31
CA LEU A 651 -26.69 -6.09 -7.39
C LEU A 651 -25.70 -6.13 -6.23
N THR A 652 -25.59 -5.01 -5.48
CA THR A 652 -24.76 -5.00 -4.26
C THR A 652 -25.15 -6.15 -3.32
N CYS A 653 -24.14 -6.91 -2.92
CA CYS A 653 -24.29 -8.00 -1.97
C CYS A 653 -23.73 -7.60 -0.61
N LEU A 654 -24.53 -7.73 0.46
CA LEU A 654 -24.08 -7.67 1.85
C LEU A 654 -23.98 -9.11 2.37
N ARG A 655 -22.87 -9.48 3.00
CA ARG A 655 -22.72 -10.78 3.65
C ARG A 655 -21.75 -10.77 4.81
N ASN A 656 -21.97 -11.62 5.79
CA ASN A 656 -21.11 -11.78 6.96
C ASN A 656 -20.91 -10.46 7.74
N ILE A 657 -22.03 -9.78 8.08
CA ILE A 657 -22.06 -8.52 8.83
C ILE A 657 -22.40 -8.86 10.30
N HIS A 658 -21.51 -8.57 11.21
CA HIS A 658 -21.62 -8.91 12.62
C HIS A 658 -21.86 -7.68 13.48
N PHE A 659 -22.84 -7.78 14.38
CA PHE A 659 -23.11 -6.80 15.44
C PHE A 659 -22.96 -7.53 16.78
N LYS A 660 -21.95 -7.17 17.57
CA LYS A 660 -21.60 -7.82 18.84
C LYS A 660 -21.52 -6.81 19.96
N ASN A 661 -22.14 -7.10 21.10
CA ASN A 661 -22.11 -6.25 22.27
C ASN A 661 -22.52 -4.79 21.97
N ILE A 662 -23.63 -4.60 21.25
CA ILE A 662 -24.12 -3.26 20.89
C ILE A 662 -25.13 -2.83 21.97
N ASN A 663 -24.84 -1.73 22.64
CA ASN A 663 -25.75 -1.11 23.60
C ASN A 663 -26.22 0.23 23.09
N GLY A 664 -27.51 0.38 22.77
CA GLY A 664 -28.03 1.55 22.07
C GLY A 664 -29.32 2.12 22.65
N GLU A 665 -29.38 3.47 22.70
CA GLU A 665 -30.59 4.23 22.95
C GLU A 665 -30.88 5.16 21.76
N ALA A 666 -32.14 5.14 21.25
CA ALA A 666 -32.50 5.91 20.07
C ALA A 666 -33.98 6.26 19.99
N GLN A 667 -34.38 7.11 19.02
CA GLN A 667 -35.79 7.35 18.70
C GLN A 667 -36.38 6.14 17.92
N SER A 668 -35.55 5.44 17.11
CA SER A 668 -35.95 4.25 16.37
C SER A 668 -34.88 3.17 16.45
N ALA A 669 -35.26 1.89 16.46
CA ALA A 669 -34.30 0.81 16.23
C ALA A 669 -33.73 0.86 14.81
N GLY A 670 -34.48 1.39 13.83
CA GLY A 670 -33.93 1.72 12.52
C GLY A 670 -34.64 1.07 11.35
N THR A 671 -33.87 0.93 10.26
CA THR A 671 -34.33 0.38 8.98
C THR A 671 -33.37 -0.66 8.44
N MET A 672 -33.89 -1.73 7.83
CA MET A 672 -33.17 -2.74 7.04
C MET A 672 -33.91 -3.01 5.73
N TYR A 673 -33.53 -2.30 4.68
CA TYR A 673 -34.19 -2.33 3.36
C TYR A 673 -33.27 -2.97 2.32
N GLY A 674 -33.52 -4.24 1.96
CA GLY A 674 -32.86 -4.97 0.89
C GLY A 674 -33.41 -4.60 -0.49
N PHE A 675 -32.77 -5.12 -1.52
CA PHE A 675 -33.35 -5.09 -2.89
C PHE A 675 -34.46 -6.12 -3.03
N LYS A 676 -35.46 -5.81 -3.84
CA LYS A 676 -36.53 -6.75 -4.14
C LYS A 676 -36.01 -8.01 -4.84
N GLU A 677 -35.10 -7.84 -5.79
CA GLU A 677 -34.47 -8.90 -6.57
C GLU A 677 -33.33 -9.65 -5.83
N ALA A 678 -32.84 -9.06 -4.74
CA ALA A 678 -31.77 -9.63 -3.92
C ALA A 678 -32.05 -9.30 -2.43
N PRO A 679 -33.05 -9.97 -1.81
CA PRO A 679 -33.39 -9.73 -0.40
C PRO A 679 -32.27 -10.20 0.52
N PHE A 680 -32.22 -9.61 1.72
CA PHE A 680 -31.27 -10.07 2.76
C PHE A 680 -31.62 -11.48 3.23
N GLY A 681 -30.59 -12.33 3.30
CA GLY A 681 -30.71 -13.74 3.68
C GLY A 681 -30.06 -14.07 5.02
N ASN A 682 -29.98 -15.36 5.31
CA ASN A 682 -29.44 -15.91 6.56
C ASN A 682 -27.91 -15.74 6.72
N ASP A 683 -27.21 -15.41 5.66
CA ASP A 683 -25.76 -15.16 5.61
C ASP A 683 -25.41 -13.67 5.68
N THR A 684 -26.42 -12.79 5.80
CA THR A 684 -26.21 -11.34 5.73
C THR A 684 -25.84 -10.74 7.08
N PHE A 685 -26.69 -10.92 8.12
CA PHE A 685 -26.52 -10.29 9.43
C PHE A 685 -26.49 -11.29 10.56
N PHE A 686 -25.57 -11.07 11.51
CA PHE A 686 -25.39 -11.84 12.71
C PHE A 686 -25.40 -10.93 13.93
N PHE A 687 -26.23 -11.23 14.91
CA PHE A 687 -26.39 -10.46 16.14
C PHE A 687 -25.97 -11.30 17.37
N GLU A 688 -25.16 -10.69 18.23
CA GLU A 688 -24.68 -11.30 19.45
C GLU A 688 -24.72 -10.26 20.59
N ASN A 689 -25.50 -10.49 21.63
CA ASN A 689 -25.56 -9.63 22.81
C ASN A 689 -25.83 -8.14 22.46
N CYS A 690 -26.83 -7.88 21.61
CA CYS A 690 -27.22 -6.52 21.18
C CYS A 690 -28.48 -6.09 21.93
N HIS A 691 -28.41 -4.98 22.69
CA HIS A 691 -29.51 -4.44 23.48
C HIS A 691 -29.86 -3.03 23.03
N ILE A 692 -31.04 -2.86 22.46
CA ILE A 692 -31.49 -1.60 21.86
C ILE A 692 -32.76 -1.13 22.55
N LYS A 693 -32.73 0.08 23.13
CA LYS A 693 -33.89 0.79 23.65
C LYS A 693 -34.32 1.89 22.70
N ALA A 694 -35.55 1.84 22.24
CA ALA A 694 -36.06 2.85 21.31
C ALA A 694 -37.54 3.17 21.48
N GLN A 695 -37.96 4.33 20.94
CA GLN A 695 -39.41 4.65 20.92
C GLN A 695 -40.10 3.76 19.87
N LYS A 696 -39.52 3.60 18.69
CA LYS A 696 -40.07 2.85 17.56
C LYS A 696 -39.19 1.63 17.24
N GLY A 697 -39.84 0.56 16.76
CA GLY A 697 -39.17 -0.67 16.37
C GLY A 697 -38.32 -0.56 15.08
N LEU A 698 -37.83 -1.72 14.64
CA LEU A 698 -37.06 -1.91 13.43
C LEU A 698 -38.00 -2.10 12.23
N SER A 699 -37.92 -1.22 11.25
CA SER A 699 -38.63 -1.35 9.98
C SER A 699 -37.85 -2.18 9.00
N ILE A 700 -38.44 -3.23 8.41
CA ILE A 700 -37.77 -4.10 7.46
C ILE A 700 -38.47 -4.09 6.10
N SER A 701 -37.73 -4.34 5.02
CA SER A 701 -38.27 -4.57 3.69
C SER A 701 -37.31 -5.43 2.86
N ASN A 702 -37.86 -6.37 2.11
CA ASN A 702 -37.05 -7.33 1.32
C ASN A 702 -36.01 -8.09 2.19
N VAL A 703 -36.49 -8.63 3.31
CA VAL A 703 -35.71 -9.42 4.27
C VAL A 703 -36.33 -10.82 4.32
N ALA A 704 -35.65 -11.80 3.74
CA ALA A 704 -36.27 -13.12 3.52
C ALA A 704 -36.05 -14.07 4.71
N ASN A 705 -34.84 -14.22 5.24
CA ASN A 705 -34.48 -15.23 6.21
C ASN A 705 -33.40 -14.73 7.20
N VAL A 706 -33.43 -13.46 7.60
CA VAL A 706 -32.49 -12.95 8.62
C VAL A 706 -32.85 -13.49 9.99
N ASN A 707 -31.85 -14.01 10.71
CA ASN A 707 -32.00 -14.45 12.07
C ASN A 707 -31.71 -13.30 13.05
N PHE A 708 -32.71 -12.81 13.74
CA PHE A 708 -32.61 -11.75 14.74
C PHE A 708 -32.30 -12.25 16.16
N LYS A 709 -31.95 -13.53 16.33
CA LYS A 709 -31.54 -14.06 17.64
C LYS A 709 -30.26 -13.33 18.08
N GLY A 710 -30.26 -12.83 19.33
CA GLY A 710 -29.18 -12.02 19.87
C GLY A 710 -29.38 -10.51 19.70
N LEU A 711 -30.47 -10.06 19.05
CA LEU A 711 -30.92 -8.69 19.03
C LEU A 711 -32.13 -8.53 19.95
N GLU A 712 -31.95 -7.93 21.11
CA GLU A 712 -32.98 -7.60 22.06
C GLU A 712 -33.48 -6.16 21.86
N LEU A 713 -34.77 -6.01 21.56
CA LEU A 713 -35.40 -4.70 21.33
C LEU A 713 -36.37 -4.41 22.50
N GLU A 714 -36.12 -3.30 23.19
CA GLU A 714 -37.02 -2.72 24.17
C GLU A 714 -37.70 -1.50 23.53
N ILE A 715 -38.94 -1.68 23.03
CA ILE A 715 -39.68 -0.71 22.23
C ILE A 715 -40.85 -0.16 23.01
N LYS A 716 -41.02 1.16 23.04
CA LYS A 716 -42.11 1.83 23.76
C LYS A 716 -43.39 1.90 22.95
N GLU A 717 -43.31 2.03 21.63
CA GLU A 717 -44.46 2.23 20.76
C GLU A 717 -44.45 1.28 19.56
N GLY A 718 -45.48 0.49 19.39
CA GLY A 718 -45.69 -0.41 18.27
C GLY A 718 -44.95 -1.73 18.35
N GLU A 719 -44.76 -2.39 17.22
CA GLU A 719 -44.11 -3.69 17.11
C GLU A 719 -42.57 -3.56 17.16
N LYS A 720 -41.91 -4.59 17.71
CA LYS A 720 -40.45 -4.62 17.78
C LYS A 720 -39.81 -4.65 16.41
N ILE A 721 -40.35 -5.47 15.49
CA ILE A 721 -39.94 -5.59 14.09
C ILE A 721 -41.19 -5.59 13.22
N TYR A 722 -41.26 -4.75 12.23
CA TYR A 722 -42.43 -4.63 11.37
C TYR A 722 -42.07 -4.39 9.90
N GLU A 723 -42.91 -4.89 8.98
CA GLU A 723 -42.74 -4.62 7.54
C GLU A 723 -43.03 -3.16 7.21
N ARG A 724 -42.21 -2.62 6.29
CA ARG A 724 -42.40 -1.26 5.76
C ARG A 724 -43.75 -1.13 5.06
N SER A 725 -44.63 -0.25 5.51
CA SER A 725 -45.89 0.00 4.83
C SER A 725 -45.67 0.73 3.53
N ALA A 726 -46.25 0.26 2.40
CA ALA A 726 -46.12 0.80 1.04
C ALA A 726 -46.62 2.24 0.84
N ASN A 727 -47.21 2.86 1.88
CA ASN A 727 -47.97 4.13 1.77
C ASN A 727 -47.33 5.38 2.42
N LYS A 728 -46.04 5.41 2.76
CA LYS A 728 -45.43 6.58 3.43
C LYS A 728 -44.34 7.33 2.67
N ASP A 729 -44.13 7.05 1.38
CA ASP A 729 -43.20 7.81 0.54
C ASP A 729 -43.95 8.59 -0.54
N LYS A 730 -44.73 9.62 -0.14
CA LYS A 730 -45.18 10.70 -0.99
C LYS A 730 -44.69 12.02 -0.46
#